data_de227453cb928bd04f367be15ce7434e
#
_entry.id   de227453cb928bd04f367be15ce7434e
#
_cell.length_a   1.000
_cell.length_b   1.000
_cell.length_c   1.000
_cell.angle_alpha   90.00
_cell.angle_beta   90.00
_cell.angle_gamma   90.00
#
_symmetry.space_group_name_H-M   'P 1'
#
loop_
_entity.id
_entity.type
_entity.pdbx_description
1 polymer ?
#
loop_
_entity_poly.entity_id
_entity_poly.type
_entity_poly.pdbx_seq_one_letter_code
_entity_poly.pdbx_strand_id
1 'polypeptide(L)'
;MQQPSSHISTTASALTALLKQQFGFDQFHEGQQAVIEHILSGHSSLAIFPTGSGKSLCYQFSALQLANVTLVISPLLALMKDQIAFLHSKGISAASIDSSLTYEQSQQVMRDVRSGQTKILMVSVERFKNERFRQFLSSITISLLVVDEAHCISEWGHNFRPDYLKIPVYCQEFAIPQVLLLTATATAKVKQDMAKRFNILPQQVVQTGFYRANLDISVLPVLESEKNTSLSHCVSQYNGAGIIYVTLQKTAEDVAQYLTTQGFQATAYHAGLESDTRNQIQHRFMNGEINIIVATIAFGMGIDKSNIRFVIHYDLPKSIENYSQEIGRAGRDNGLSHCVTLANKDGLSTIENFVYGDTPEPSAIAKLIQHITAEVDNGRWEMQESSISSSCNIKLLPLKTLLVQLELAKVVKPSFAYFAEFKYQFLVDKHQLLAGFDEQRQTFLNQIFEHTRFKKVWGQLDFDSLYQAYGAERQRVVAALEYLADKQMILLETKKIIQVFEVNPAALVQKDLIGQLSDYFQSNEVKEIARLNQLLAFFESQTCITARLAHYFDDNAAPSQCGHCSVCRGKPAILPQKAIAPIENLTDIQAHLDSFNQHMLTKGHLSVSVSVQAKFLAGMTVPIFARIRVKQLPGFGYCSEYRYQDIVNCIDKYNQNGAH
;
A
#
# COMPACT_ATOMS: atom_id res chain seq x y z
N MET A 1 46.47 3.89 -0.77
CA MET A 1 46.52 5.21 -0.17
C MET A 1 45.12 5.54 0.30
N GLN A 2 44.89 5.39 1.61
CA GLN A 2 43.64 5.78 2.26
C GLN A 2 43.62 7.29 2.40
N GLN A 3 42.65 7.97 1.78
CA GLN A 3 42.41 9.38 2.11
C GLN A 3 41.71 9.43 3.47
N PRO A 4 42.12 10.34 4.37
CA PRO A 4 41.47 10.48 5.66
C PRO A 4 40.07 11.05 5.48
N SER A 5 39.07 10.32 5.99
CA SER A 5 37.72 10.82 6.21
C SER A 5 37.84 12.05 7.13
N SER A 6 37.55 13.23 6.61
CA SER A 6 37.39 14.44 7.41
C SER A 6 36.17 14.22 8.31
N HIS A 7 36.42 13.83 9.56
CA HIS A 7 35.43 13.92 10.61
C HIS A 7 35.04 15.40 10.77
N ILE A 8 33.91 15.78 10.20
CA ILE A 8 33.29 17.06 10.53
C ILE A 8 33.00 17.00 12.02
N SER A 9 33.66 17.83 12.79
CA SER A 9 33.36 18.02 14.21
C SER A 9 31.92 18.54 14.31
N THR A 10 30.98 17.63 14.54
CA THR A 10 29.56 17.90 14.61
C THR A 10 29.18 18.36 16.02
N THR A 11 29.63 19.53 16.39
CA THR A 11 29.08 20.16 17.60
C THR A 11 27.62 20.54 17.32
N ALA A 12 26.74 20.40 18.31
CA ALA A 12 25.32 20.76 18.21
C ALA A 12 25.10 22.17 17.61
N SER A 13 25.98 23.12 17.97
CA SER A 13 25.97 24.50 17.44
C SER A 13 26.26 24.56 15.93
N ALA A 14 27.17 23.73 15.41
CA ALA A 14 27.49 23.68 13.97
C ALA A 14 26.34 23.10 13.15
N LEU A 15 25.67 22.06 13.65
CA LEU A 15 24.51 21.47 13.01
C LEU A 15 23.33 22.47 12.91
N THR A 16 23.06 23.21 13.98
CA THR A 16 22.03 24.25 14.01
C THR A 16 22.33 25.40 13.03
N ALA A 17 23.58 25.81 12.93
CA ALA A 17 24.01 26.85 11.98
C ALA A 17 23.77 26.38 10.51
N LEU A 18 24.13 25.13 10.19
CA LEU A 18 23.89 24.51 8.88
C LEU A 18 22.39 24.36 8.60
N LEU A 19 21.60 23.99 9.60
CA LEU A 19 20.15 23.89 9.47
C LEU A 19 19.54 25.24 9.04
N LYS A 20 19.96 26.32 9.71
CA LYS A 20 19.49 27.67 9.38
C LYS A 20 19.92 28.08 7.96
N GLN A 21 21.16 27.79 7.59
CA GLN A 21 21.71 28.13 6.28
C GLN A 21 21.00 27.36 5.15
N GLN A 22 20.77 26.05 5.31
CA GLN A 22 20.29 25.17 4.24
C GLN A 22 18.77 25.14 4.12
N PHE A 23 18.06 25.17 5.27
CA PHE A 23 16.61 25.00 5.33
C PHE A 23 15.86 26.23 5.83
N GLY A 24 16.55 27.18 6.48
CA GLY A 24 15.94 28.37 7.07
C GLY A 24 15.25 28.13 8.41
N PHE A 25 15.51 26.99 9.06
CA PHE A 25 14.96 26.67 10.38
C PHE A 25 15.94 27.07 11.49
N ASP A 26 15.44 27.65 12.58
CA ASP A 26 16.26 28.11 13.70
C ASP A 26 16.71 26.99 14.64
N GLN A 27 15.94 25.87 14.71
CA GLN A 27 16.24 24.75 15.60
C GLN A 27 15.65 23.45 15.06
N PHE A 28 16.22 22.33 15.46
CA PHE A 28 15.66 21.01 15.24
C PHE A 28 14.46 20.78 16.15
N HIS A 29 13.46 20.03 15.66
CA HIS A 29 12.43 19.48 16.54
C HIS A 29 13.01 18.37 17.41
N GLU A 30 12.29 18.05 18.49
CA GLU A 30 12.66 16.98 19.42
C GLU A 30 13.01 15.68 18.67
N GLY A 31 14.13 15.06 19.04
CA GLY A 31 14.62 13.81 18.47
C GLY A 31 15.34 13.93 17.12
N GLN A 32 15.08 14.97 16.30
CA GLN A 32 15.68 15.09 14.97
C GLN A 32 17.22 15.16 15.03
N GLN A 33 17.76 15.98 15.92
CA GLN A 33 19.20 16.14 16.08
C GLN A 33 19.87 14.82 16.45
N ALA A 34 19.33 14.06 17.39
CA ALA A 34 19.89 12.77 17.82
C ALA A 34 19.93 11.76 16.65
N VAL A 35 18.88 11.70 15.83
CA VAL A 35 18.86 10.85 14.62
C VAL A 35 19.96 11.27 13.63
N ILE A 36 20.09 12.57 13.38
CA ILE A 36 21.10 13.13 12.47
C ILE A 36 22.51 12.81 12.99
N GLU A 37 22.77 12.98 14.28
CA GLU A 37 24.07 12.66 14.91
C GLU A 37 24.41 11.17 14.76
N HIS A 38 23.44 10.25 14.96
CA HIS A 38 23.64 8.82 14.70
C HIS A 38 24.10 8.58 13.26
N ILE A 39 23.38 9.14 12.28
CA ILE A 39 23.68 8.95 10.85
C ILE A 39 25.05 9.53 10.49
N LEU A 40 25.37 10.75 10.95
CA LEU A 40 26.66 11.39 10.65
C LEU A 40 27.82 10.70 11.33
N SER A 41 27.57 9.96 12.42
CA SER A 41 28.56 9.10 13.09
C SER A 41 28.68 7.71 12.45
N GLY A 42 28.02 7.44 11.33
CA GLY A 42 28.10 6.16 10.62
C GLY A 42 27.21 5.05 11.18
N HIS A 43 26.24 5.38 12.03
CA HIS A 43 25.33 4.41 12.63
C HIS A 43 23.97 4.40 11.94
N SER A 44 23.37 3.21 11.81
CA SER A 44 21.95 3.10 11.45
C SER A 44 21.06 3.61 12.58
N SER A 45 19.89 4.17 12.26
CA SER A 45 18.96 4.68 13.27
C SER A 45 17.50 4.36 12.93
N LEU A 46 16.68 4.19 13.97
CA LEU A 46 15.22 4.07 13.87
C LEU A 46 14.59 5.29 14.54
N ALA A 47 13.88 6.09 13.75
CA ALA A 47 13.18 7.29 14.25
C ALA A 47 11.66 7.03 14.23
N ILE A 48 11.04 7.11 15.42
CA ILE A 48 9.61 6.94 15.62
C ILE A 48 9.05 8.26 16.10
N PHE A 49 8.54 9.05 15.18
CA PHE A 49 8.03 10.39 15.43
C PHE A 49 6.58 10.52 14.96
N PRO A 50 5.69 11.19 15.70
CA PRO A 50 4.32 11.43 15.28
C PRO A 50 4.21 12.07 13.90
N THR A 51 3.06 11.91 13.27
CA THR A 51 2.78 12.58 11.99
C THR A 51 2.86 14.11 12.17
N GLY A 52 3.55 14.80 11.26
CA GLY A 52 3.73 16.24 11.31
C GLY A 52 4.97 16.72 12.10
N SER A 53 5.76 15.84 12.71
CA SER A 53 6.99 16.18 13.46
C SER A 53 8.24 16.46 12.59
N GLY A 54 8.08 16.51 11.27
CA GLY A 54 9.18 16.81 10.36
C GLY A 54 10.20 15.67 10.18
N LYS A 55 9.78 14.41 10.21
CA LYS A 55 10.63 13.22 10.00
C LYS A 55 11.55 13.31 8.79
N SER A 56 11.05 13.87 7.70
CA SER A 56 11.79 13.97 6.43
C SER A 56 13.07 14.81 6.56
N LEU A 57 13.09 15.78 7.45
CA LEU A 57 14.26 16.62 7.67
C LEU A 57 15.48 15.79 8.13
N CYS A 58 15.27 14.70 8.87
CA CYS A 58 16.36 13.85 9.34
C CYS A 58 17.21 13.33 8.17
N TYR A 59 16.58 12.81 7.10
CA TYR A 59 17.35 12.34 5.93
C TYR A 59 17.74 13.47 4.99
N GLN A 60 16.91 14.48 4.82
CA GLN A 60 17.18 15.61 3.94
C GLN A 60 18.43 16.37 4.37
N PHE A 61 18.53 16.63 5.67
CA PHE A 61 19.71 17.28 6.25
C PHE A 61 20.94 16.36 6.17
N SER A 62 20.81 15.09 6.61
CA SER A 62 21.93 14.15 6.59
C SER A 62 22.49 13.92 5.20
N ALA A 63 21.63 13.85 4.17
CA ALA A 63 22.03 13.65 2.77
C ALA A 63 23.00 14.73 2.27
N LEU A 64 22.85 15.97 2.73
CA LEU A 64 23.72 17.09 2.34
C LEU A 64 25.10 17.01 2.98
N GLN A 65 25.23 16.33 4.12
CA GLN A 65 26.48 16.15 4.84
C GLN A 65 27.21 14.85 4.43
N LEU A 66 26.53 13.92 3.77
CA LEU A 66 27.11 12.66 3.34
C LEU A 66 27.75 12.78 1.95
N ALA A 67 28.80 11.99 1.71
CA ALA A 67 29.62 12.08 0.50
C ALA A 67 28.86 11.70 -0.77
N ASN A 68 28.15 10.55 -0.74
CA ASN A 68 27.48 9.97 -1.90
C ASN A 68 25.96 10.10 -1.79
N VAL A 69 25.24 9.45 -2.71
CA VAL A 69 23.77 9.53 -2.80
C VAL A 69 23.08 8.93 -1.57
N THR A 70 22.00 9.57 -1.16
CA THR A 70 21.01 9.03 -0.23
C THR A 70 19.84 8.45 -1.03
N LEU A 71 19.62 7.14 -0.89
CA LEU A 71 18.51 6.43 -1.51
C LEU A 71 17.33 6.37 -0.55
N VAL A 72 16.17 6.89 -0.97
CA VAL A 72 14.95 6.93 -0.14
C VAL A 72 13.91 5.99 -0.75
N ILE A 73 13.50 4.99 0.02
CA ILE A 73 12.35 4.13 -0.31
C ILE A 73 11.11 4.73 0.34
N SER A 74 10.15 5.15 -0.49
CA SER A 74 8.84 5.62 -0.03
C SER A 74 7.71 4.87 -0.74
N PRO A 75 6.61 4.52 -0.04
CA PRO A 75 5.52 3.77 -0.63
C PRO A 75 4.57 4.61 -1.50
N LEU A 76 4.79 5.93 -1.61
CA LEU A 76 3.83 6.87 -2.16
C LEU A 76 4.45 7.86 -3.14
N LEU A 77 4.04 7.75 -4.40
CA LEU A 77 4.50 8.65 -5.47
C LEU A 77 4.14 10.12 -5.21
N ALA A 78 2.94 10.40 -4.70
CA ALA A 78 2.51 11.77 -4.40
C ALA A 78 3.42 12.42 -3.36
N LEU A 79 3.70 11.71 -2.24
CA LEU A 79 4.60 12.20 -1.21
C LEU A 79 6.01 12.44 -1.73
N MET A 80 6.54 11.56 -2.59
CA MET A 80 7.85 11.75 -3.21
C MET A 80 7.89 13.04 -4.03
N LYS A 81 6.85 13.32 -4.83
CA LYS A 81 6.76 14.55 -5.63
C LYS A 81 6.75 15.80 -4.77
N ASP A 82 5.97 15.80 -3.68
CA ASP A 82 5.90 16.93 -2.75
C ASP A 82 7.25 17.17 -2.04
N GLN A 83 7.92 16.09 -1.61
CA GLN A 83 9.25 16.17 -1.00
C GLN A 83 10.31 16.68 -1.98
N ILE A 84 10.28 16.25 -3.24
CA ILE A 84 11.19 16.73 -4.29
C ILE A 84 10.94 18.21 -4.58
N ALA A 85 9.68 18.63 -4.70
CA ALA A 85 9.33 20.03 -4.92
C ALA A 85 9.83 20.92 -3.75
N PHE A 86 9.67 20.47 -2.52
CA PHE A 86 10.21 21.15 -1.33
C PHE A 86 11.74 21.26 -1.40
N LEU A 87 12.45 20.17 -1.71
CA LEU A 87 13.92 20.16 -1.81
C LEU A 87 14.40 21.11 -2.92
N HIS A 88 13.76 21.09 -4.09
CA HIS A 88 14.07 22.00 -5.18
C HIS A 88 13.86 23.48 -4.79
N SER A 89 12.81 23.79 -4.00
CA SER A 89 12.57 25.14 -3.48
C SER A 89 13.69 25.63 -2.55
N LYS A 90 14.47 24.68 -1.97
CA LYS A 90 15.66 24.95 -1.15
C LYS A 90 16.98 24.86 -1.93
N GLY A 91 16.93 24.71 -3.26
CA GLY A 91 18.12 24.55 -4.09
C GLY A 91 18.81 23.19 -3.95
N ILE A 92 18.13 22.18 -3.39
CA ILE A 92 18.68 20.85 -3.16
C ILE A 92 18.25 19.93 -4.30
N SER A 93 19.23 19.32 -4.98
CA SER A 93 18.98 18.41 -6.07
C SER A 93 18.48 17.05 -5.58
N ALA A 94 17.25 16.74 -5.91
CA ALA A 94 16.57 15.48 -5.63
C ALA A 94 15.78 15.03 -6.85
N ALA A 95 15.65 13.71 -7.04
CA ALA A 95 14.89 13.14 -8.14
C ALA A 95 14.19 11.85 -7.70
N SER A 96 13.15 11.44 -8.45
CA SER A 96 12.56 10.10 -8.33
C SER A 96 12.79 9.29 -9.61
N ILE A 97 12.77 7.96 -9.45
CA ILE A 97 12.60 7.04 -10.57
C ILE A 97 11.33 6.24 -10.32
N ASP A 98 10.27 6.61 -11.02
CA ASP A 98 8.95 6.02 -10.87
C ASP A 98 8.29 5.70 -12.23
N SER A 99 7.06 5.18 -12.21
CA SER A 99 6.36 4.75 -13.43
C SER A 99 5.81 5.90 -14.29
N SER A 100 5.87 7.14 -13.81
CA SER A 100 5.40 8.31 -14.57
C SER A 100 6.49 8.91 -15.48
N LEU A 101 7.75 8.49 -15.30
CA LEU A 101 8.87 8.98 -16.12
C LEU A 101 8.97 8.23 -17.44
N THR A 102 9.30 8.97 -18.50
CA THR A 102 9.74 8.36 -19.75
C THR A 102 11.08 7.65 -19.59
N TYR A 103 11.43 6.81 -20.55
CA TYR A 103 12.73 6.16 -20.58
C TYR A 103 13.89 7.16 -20.57
N GLU A 104 13.81 8.22 -21.39
CA GLU A 104 14.84 9.27 -21.48
C GLU A 104 14.98 10.03 -20.16
N GLN A 105 13.87 10.40 -19.53
CA GLN A 105 13.87 11.05 -18.22
C GLN A 105 14.53 10.16 -17.15
N SER A 106 14.19 8.86 -17.12
CA SER A 106 14.80 7.92 -16.20
C SER A 106 16.31 7.79 -16.43
N GLN A 107 16.76 7.76 -17.69
CA GLN A 107 18.19 7.73 -18.04
C GLN A 107 18.90 9.01 -17.62
N GLN A 108 18.26 10.17 -17.78
CA GLN A 108 18.82 11.44 -17.33
C GLN A 108 19.03 11.44 -15.82
N VAL A 109 18.01 11.06 -15.04
CA VAL A 109 18.14 10.94 -13.57
C VAL A 109 19.29 10.00 -13.18
N MET A 110 19.42 8.85 -13.85
CA MET A 110 20.54 7.93 -13.57
C MET A 110 21.91 8.53 -13.88
N ARG A 111 22.03 9.35 -14.91
CA ARG A 111 23.28 10.08 -15.23
C ARG A 111 23.60 11.12 -14.16
N ASP A 112 22.59 11.90 -13.74
CA ASP A 112 22.75 12.96 -12.73
C ASP A 112 23.14 12.40 -11.35
N VAL A 113 22.60 11.23 -11.01
CA VAL A 113 23.02 10.50 -9.80
C VAL A 113 24.47 10.01 -9.91
N ARG A 114 24.87 9.42 -11.07
CA ARG A 114 26.26 8.95 -11.27
C ARG A 114 27.28 10.09 -11.23
N SER A 115 26.91 11.24 -11.75
CA SER A 115 27.77 12.44 -11.72
C SER A 115 27.83 13.14 -10.36
N GLY A 116 27.01 12.70 -9.40
CA GLY A 116 26.91 13.32 -8.07
C GLY A 116 26.10 14.63 -8.05
N GLN A 117 25.45 15.00 -9.15
CA GLN A 117 24.57 16.17 -9.21
C GLN A 117 23.30 15.94 -8.37
N THR A 118 22.73 14.74 -8.39
CA THR A 118 21.58 14.39 -7.57
C THR A 118 22.03 13.75 -6.27
N LYS A 119 21.72 14.39 -5.14
CA LYS A 119 22.07 13.94 -3.79
C LYS A 119 21.05 13.00 -3.16
N ILE A 120 19.77 13.15 -3.51
CA ILE A 120 18.66 12.36 -2.95
C ILE A 120 17.92 11.71 -4.10
N LEU A 121 17.91 10.38 -4.13
CA LEU A 121 17.14 9.58 -5.09
C LEU A 121 15.98 8.89 -4.37
N MET A 122 14.75 9.19 -4.80
CA MET A 122 13.53 8.59 -4.25
C MET A 122 12.98 7.51 -5.18
N VAL A 123 12.63 6.36 -4.61
CA VAL A 123 12.07 5.22 -5.37
C VAL A 123 11.01 4.49 -4.57
N SER A 124 10.15 3.74 -5.27
CA SER A 124 9.33 2.71 -4.62
C SER A 124 10.11 1.40 -4.50
N VAL A 125 9.76 0.57 -3.52
CA VAL A 125 10.43 -0.72 -3.29
C VAL A 125 10.29 -1.67 -4.50
N GLU A 126 9.22 -1.56 -5.26
CA GLU A 126 8.96 -2.36 -6.45
C GLU A 126 10.00 -2.14 -7.57
N ARG A 127 10.70 -0.99 -7.55
CA ARG A 127 11.79 -0.70 -8.51
C ARG A 127 12.95 -1.68 -8.41
N PHE A 128 13.18 -2.25 -7.24
CA PHE A 128 14.23 -3.26 -7.05
C PHE A 128 13.97 -4.57 -7.82
N LYS A 129 12.76 -4.81 -8.33
CA LYS A 129 12.45 -5.91 -9.25
C LYS A 129 12.99 -5.68 -10.66
N ASN A 130 13.30 -4.44 -11.01
CA ASN A 130 13.81 -4.08 -12.33
C ASN A 130 15.33 -4.31 -12.39
N GLU A 131 15.77 -5.20 -13.27
CA GLU A 131 17.18 -5.59 -13.40
C GLU A 131 18.09 -4.39 -13.77
N ARG A 132 17.66 -3.54 -14.72
CA ARG A 132 18.42 -2.34 -15.09
C ARG A 132 18.62 -1.39 -13.91
N PHE A 133 17.61 -1.25 -13.09
CA PHE A 133 17.70 -0.44 -11.88
C PHE A 133 18.67 -1.05 -10.87
N ARG A 134 18.66 -2.36 -10.69
CA ARG A 134 19.64 -3.05 -9.82
C ARG A 134 21.07 -2.90 -10.35
N GLN A 135 21.30 -3.07 -11.67
CA GLN A 135 22.59 -2.81 -12.30
C GLN A 135 23.05 -1.36 -12.12
N PHE A 136 22.12 -0.41 -12.24
CA PHE A 136 22.40 1.00 -11.94
C PHE A 136 22.82 1.18 -10.47
N LEU A 137 22.08 0.62 -9.51
CA LEU A 137 22.45 0.70 -8.08
C LEU A 137 23.82 0.09 -7.79
N SER A 138 24.16 -1.04 -8.44
CA SER A 138 25.49 -1.67 -8.33
C SER A 138 26.63 -0.81 -8.90
N SER A 139 26.31 0.19 -9.74
CA SER A 139 27.30 1.09 -10.38
C SER A 139 27.55 2.38 -9.62
N ILE A 140 26.86 2.61 -8.50
CA ILE A 140 26.98 3.82 -7.68
C ILE A 140 27.28 3.47 -6.22
N THR A 141 27.81 4.45 -5.48
CA THR A 141 27.99 4.31 -4.03
C THR A 141 26.83 4.98 -3.31
N ILE A 142 26.17 4.25 -2.43
CA ILE A 142 25.07 4.74 -1.58
C ILE A 142 25.64 5.00 -0.18
N SER A 143 25.52 6.23 0.32
CA SER A 143 25.95 6.56 1.69
C SER A 143 24.89 6.23 2.75
N LEU A 144 23.62 6.32 2.38
CA LEU A 144 22.49 6.11 3.30
C LEU A 144 21.30 5.54 2.55
N LEU A 145 20.70 4.50 3.10
CA LEU A 145 19.35 4.07 2.72
C LEU A 145 18.34 4.60 3.74
N VAL A 146 17.31 5.25 3.25
CA VAL A 146 16.17 5.70 4.06
C VAL A 146 14.95 4.86 3.72
N VAL A 147 14.27 4.35 4.71
CA VAL A 147 13.00 3.64 4.54
C VAL A 147 11.91 4.46 5.22
N ASP A 148 11.11 5.13 4.40
CA ASP A 148 9.94 5.85 4.88
C ASP A 148 8.77 4.86 5.09
N GLU A 149 7.90 5.16 6.04
CA GLU A 149 6.84 4.26 6.52
C GLU A 149 7.38 2.86 6.86
N ALA A 150 8.50 2.84 7.60
CA ALA A 150 9.26 1.61 7.89
C ALA A 150 8.44 0.54 8.63
N HIS A 151 7.31 0.89 9.26
CA HIS A 151 6.38 -0.09 9.83
C HIS A 151 5.86 -1.11 8.80
N CYS A 152 5.90 -0.77 7.50
CA CYS A 152 5.57 -1.70 6.41
C CYS A 152 6.52 -2.91 6.31
N ILE A 153 7.70 -2.85 6.93
CA ILE A 153 8.68 -3.95 6.98
C ILE A 153 8.21 -5.07 7.90
N SER A 154 7.47 -4.72 8.95
CA SER A 154 7.11 -5.67 9.99
C SER A 154 5.77 -6.35 9.66
N GLU A 155 5.73 -7.66 9.75
CA GLU A 155 4.49 -8.45 9.67
C GLU A 155 3.55 -8.18 10.85
N TRP A 156 4.05 -7.53 11.89
CA TRP A 156 3.28 -7.02 13.02
C TRP A 156 2.79 -5.58 12.78
N GLY A 157 3.22 -4.93 11.68
CA GLY A 157 2.80 -3.58 11.28
C GLY A 157 1.43 -3.60 10.59
N HIS A 158 0.68 -2.53 10.77
CA HIS A 158 -0.49 -2.27 9.95
C HIS A 158 -0.07 -1.93 8.52
N ASN A 159 -0.66 -2.01 7.47
CA ASN A 159 -0.19 -1.70 6.10
C ASN A 159 1.08 -2.48 5.67
N PHE A 160 1.23 -3.70 6.15
CA PHE A 160 2.32 -4.58 5.75
C PHE A 160 2.46 -4.65 4.22
N ARG A 161 3.70 -4.49 3.74
CA ARG A 161 4.04 -4.59 2.31
C ARG A 161 5.10 -5.68 2.11
N PRO A 162 4.77 -6.80 1.46
CA PRO A 162 5.67 -7.93 1.34
C PRO A 162 7.05 -7.59 0.77
N ASP A 163 7.12 -6.71 -0.24
CA ASP A 163 8.38 -6.31 -0.86
C ASP A 163 9.34 -5.59 0.11
N TYR A 164 8.82 -4.97 1.18
CA TYR A 164 9.65 -4.35 2.23
C TYR A 164 10.47 -5.36 3.04
N LEU A 165 10.03 -6.62 3.14
CA LEU A 165 10.78 -7.70 3.79
C LEU A 165 12.14 -7.97 3.12
N LYS A 166 12.29 -7.59 1.85
CA LYS A 166 13.52 -7.80 1.08
C LYS A 166 14.56 -6.71 1.27
N ILE A 167 14.19 -5.58 1.88
CA ILE A 167 15.09 -4.43 2.03
C ILE A 167 16.40 -4.81 2.73
N PRO A 168 16.42 -5.63 3.81
CA PRO A 168 17.69 -6.07 4.42
C PRO A 168 18.60 -6.83 3.45
N VAL A 169 18.02 -7.63 2.55
CA VAL A 169 18.77 -8.35 1.51
C VAL A 169 19.38 -7.36 0.51
N TYR A 170 18.63 -6.35 0.09
CA TYR A 170 19.15 -5.30 -0.80
C TYR A 170 20.25 -4.47 -0.14
N CYS A 171 20.17 -4.21 1.18
CA CYS A 171 21.26 -3.56 1.89
C CYS A 171 22.57 -4.32 1.79
N GLN A 172 22.53 -5.66 1.89
CA GLN A 172 23.70 -6.51 1.74
C GLN A 172 24.18 -6.57 0.28
N GLU A 173 23.25 -6.74 -0.68
CA GLU A 173 23.56 -6.83 -2.11
C GLU A 173 24.28 -5.58 -2.64
N PHE A 174 23.83 -4.39 -2.22
CA PHE A 174 24.38 -3.11 -2.67
C PHE A 174 25.41 -2.51 -1.70
N ALA A 175 25.87 -3.29 -0.72
CA ALA A 175 26.87 -2.88 0.30
C ALA A 175 26.54 -1.53 0.95
N ILE A 176 25.27 -1.32 1.30
CA ILE A 176 24.79 -0.07 1.93
C ILE A 176 25.29 -0.01 3.38
N PRO A 177 26.06 1.02 3.76
CA PRO A 177 26.74 1.04 5.05
C PRO A 177 25.81 1.32 6.23
N GLN A 178 24.75 2.08 6.02
CA GLN A 178 23.84 2.50 7.10
C GLN A 178 22.42 2.74 6.59
N VAL A 179 21.46 2.61 7.51
CA VAL A 179 20.02 2.69 7.22
C VAL A 179 19.34 3.63 8.21
N LEU A 180 18.45 4.48 7.72
CA LEU A 180 17.53 5.28 8.53
C LEU A 180 16.11 4.78 8.31
N LEU A 181 15.50 4.22 9.35
CA LEU A 181 14.10 3.81 9.35
C LEU A 181 13.24 4.92 9.94
N LEU A 182 12.22 5.35 9.19
CA LEU A 182 11.29 6.41 9.59
C LEU A 182 9.87 5.87 9.67
N THR A 183 9.19 6.10 10.77
CA THR A 183 7.76 5.77 10.90
C THR A 183 7.06 6.71 11.86
N ALA A 184 5.74 6.87 11.68
CA ALA A 184 4.90 7.61 12.62
C ALA A 184 4.26 6.70 13.68
N THR A 185 4.16 5.40 13.41
CA THR A 185 3.38 4.46 14.22
C THR A 185 4.15 3.15 14.34
N ALA A 186 4.58 2.81 15.54
CA ALA A 186 5.21 1.52 15.82
C ALA A 186 4.91 1.09 17.25
N THR A 187 4.28 -0.07 17.40
CA THR A 187 4.16 -0.74 18.70
C THR A 187 5.51 -1.28 19.15
N ALA A 188 5.67 -1.63 20.43
CA ALA A 188 6.90 -2.21 20.94
C ALA A 188 7.39 -3.42 20.12
N LYS A 189 6.47 -4.29 19.68
CA LYS A 189 6.80 -5.44 18.82
C LYS A 189 7.33 -5.03 17.44
N VAL A 190 6.68 -4.07 16.79
CA VAL A 190 7.09 -3.54 15.47
C VAL A 190 8.46 -2.89 15.58
N LYS A 191 8.68 -2.10 16.63
CA LYS A 191 9.97 -1.45 16.94
C LYS A 191 11.10 -2.47 17.08
N GLN A 192 10.87 -3.53 17.88
CA GLN A 192 11.86 -4.58 18.09
C GLN A 192 12.15 -5.38 16.82
N ASP A 193 11.12 -5.72 16.03
CA ASP A 193 11.29 -6.45 14.76
C ASP A 193 12.12 -5.63 13.75
N MET A 194 11.79 -4.36 13.56
CA MET A 194 12.55 -3.45 12.69
C MET A 194 14.00 -3.31 13.15
N ALA A 195 14.24 -3.03 14.44
CA ALA A 195 15.57 -2.88 14.99
C ALA A 195 16.41 -4.15 14.80
N LYS A 196 15.82 -5.34 15.05
CA LYS A 196 16.48 -6.63 14.85
C LYS A 196 16.85 -6.89 13.39
N ARG A 197 15.95 -6.62 12.44
CA ARG A 197 16.20 -6.87 11.00
C ARG A 197 17.32 -6.04 10.41
N PHE A 198 17.58 -4.85 10.96
CA PHE A 198 18.62 -3.93 10.49
C PHE A 198 19.79 -3.78 11.48
N ASN A 199 19.87 -4.61 12.51
CA ASN A 199 20.92 -4.57 13.55
C ASN A 199 21.06 -3.19 14.22
N ILE A 200 19.93 -2.49 14.43
CA ILE A 200 19.89 -1.18 15.11
C ILE A 200 19.91 -1.42 16.62
N LEU A 201 20.88 -0.82 17.30
CA LEU A 201 21.02 -0.97 18.75
C LEU A 201 19.99 -0.12 19.50
N PRO A 202 19.61 -0.46 20.74
CA PRO A 202 18.60 0.28 21.50
C PRO A 202 18.90 1.78 21.64
N GLN A 203 20.15 2.17 21.79
CA GLN A 203 20.57 3.58 21.88
C GLN A 203 20.46 4.36 20.57
N GLN A 204 20.29 3.66 19.44
CA GLN A 204 20.10 4.24 18.10
C GLN A 204 18.61 4.35 17.74
N VAL A 205 17.72 3.93 18.63
CA VAL A 205 16.27 4.08 18.49
C VAL A 205 15.86 5.40 19.15
N VAL A 206 15.37 6.33 18.34
CA VAL A 206 14.89 7.64 18.81
C VAL A 206 13.38 7.66 18.68
N GLN A 207 12.69 7.77 19.80
CA GLN A 207 11.24 7.87 19.85
C GLN A 207 10.85 9.14 20.58
N THR A 208 9.95 9.94 19.97
CA THR A 208 9.32 11.09 20.63
C THR A 208 7.91 10.74 21.08
N GLY A 209 7.34 11.58 21.95
CA GLY A 209 6.01 11.33 22.51
C GLY A 209 4.90 11.28 21.46
N PHE A 210 3.89 10.45 21.70
CA PHE A 210 2.68 10.31 20.88
C PHE A 210 1.54 11.18 21.38
N TYR A 211 1.65 11.71 22.59
CA TYR A 211 0.61 12.55 23.19
C TYR A 211 0.46 13.87 22.45
N ARG A 212 -0.74 14.19 22.03
CA ARG A 212 -1.10 15.45 21.37
C ARG A 212 -2.21 16.15 22.14
N ALA A 213 -1.83 17.15 22.93
CA ALA A 213 -2.75 17.90 23.80
C ALA A 213 -3.84 18.68 23.03
N ASN A 214 -3.58 19.00 21.77
CA ASN A 214 -4.50 19.74 20.91
C ASN A 214 -5.56 18.87 20.21
N LEU A 215 -5.55 17.53 20.39
CA LEU A 215 -6.55 16.64 19.80
C LEU A 215 -7.60 16.26 20.84
N ASP A 216 -8.83 16.72 20.66
CA ASP A 216 -10.00 16.28 21.44
C ASP A 216 -10.55 14.99 20.86
N ILE A 217 -10.26 13.86 21.52
CA ILE A 217 -10.68 12.53 21.08
C ILE A 217 -12.03 12.16 21.72
N SER A 218 -13.04 11.89 20.92
CA SER A 218 -14.38 11.52 21.36
C SER A 218 -14.91 10.30 20.64
N VAL A 219 -15.48 9.37 21.40
CA VAL A 219 -16.21 8.21 20.87
C VAL A 219 -17.71 8.43 21.16
N LEU A 220 -18.50 8.49 20.10
CA LEU A 220 -19.95 8.65 20.16
C LEU A 220 -20.61 7.33 19.79
N PRO A 221 -21.23 6.61 20.75
CA PRO A 221 -22.04 5.43 20.45
C PRO A 221 -23.26 5.84 19.64
N VAL A 222 -23.40 5.36 18.41
CA VAL A 222 -24.46 5.79 17.47
C VAL A 222 -24.98 4.59 16.71
N LEU A 223 -26.30 4.40 16.67
CA LEU A 223 -26.92 3.39 15.81
C LEU A 223 -26.71 3.72 14.33
N GLU A 224 -26.67 2.71 13.47
CA GLU A 224 -26.45 2.90 12.03
C GLU A 224 -27.46 3.87 11.41
N SER A 225 -28.74 3.78 11.82
CA SER A 225 -29.82 4.68 11.38
C SER A 225 -29.64 6.14 11.76
N GLU A 226 -28.83 6.43 12.78
CA GLU A 226 -28.64 7.77 13.34
C GLU A 226 -27.31 8.41 12.90
N LYS A 227 -26.43 7.65 12.22
CA LYS A 227 -25.10 8.14 11.82
C LYS A 227 -25.14 9.41 11.00
N ASN A 228 -26.00 9.50 10.00
CA ASN A 228 -26.11 10.69 9.15
C ASN A 228 -26.51 11.95 9.92
N THR A 229 -27.51 11.84 10.80
CA THR A 229 -27.94 12.96 11.63
C THR A 229 -26.84 13.37 12.62
N SER A 230 -26.21 12.40 13.27
CA SER A 230 -25.08 12.63 14.19
C SER A 230 -23.89 13.26 13.46
N LEU A 231 -23.60 12.82 12.24
CA LEU A 231 -22.54 13.39 11.39
C LEU A 231 -22.81 14.86 11.08
N SER A 232 -24.02 15.20 10.59
CA SER A 232 -24.40 16.59 10.31
C SER A 232 -24.31 17.48 11.54
N HIS A 233 -24.72 16.96 12.69
CA HIS A 233 -24.60 17.68 13.96
C HIS A 233 -23.12 17.93 14.32
N CYS A 234 -22.25 16.93 14.23
CA CYS A 234 -20.82 17.11 14.46
C CYS A 234 -20.21 18.14 13.50
N VAL A 235 -20.48 18.00 12.20
CA VAL A 235 -19.92 18.91 11.17
C VAL A 235 -20.39 20.35 11.38
N SER A 236 -21.66 20.56 11.81
CA SER A 236 -22.18 21.92 12.08
C SER A 236 -21.52 22.60 13.28
N GLN A 237 -20.95 21.85 14.19
CA GLN A 237 -20.26 22.39 15.38
C GLN A 237 -18.80 22.76 15.11
N TYR A 238 -18.17 22.21 14.04
CA TYR A 238 -16.75 22.39 13.80
C TYR A 238 -16.53 23.30 12.58
N ASN A 239 -15.76 24.35 12.78
CA ASN A 239 -15.40 25.28 11.71
C ASN A 239 -14.05 24.91 11.10
N GLY A 240 -13.94 24.98 9.77
CA GLY A 240 -12.69 24.77 9.04
C GLY A 240 -12.66 23.47 8.24
N ALA A 241 -11.46 23.09 7.81
CA ALA A 241 -11.28 21.91 6.99
C ALA A 241 -11.41 20.62 7.81
N GLY A 242 -12.06 19.60 7.23
CA GLY A 242 -12.26 18.32 7.88
C GLY A 242 -12.16 17.12 6.94
N ILE A 243 -11.89 15.97 7.53
CA ILE A 243 -11.86 14.68 6.84
C ILE A 243 -12.84 13.73 7.53
N ILE A 244 -13.66 13.04 6.74
CA ILE A 244 -14.59 12.02 7.21
C ILE A 244 -14.15 10.68 6.61
N TYR A 245 -13.79 9.73 7.47
CA TYR A 245 -13.34 8.41 7.03
C TYR A 245 -14.48 7.40 6.99
N VAL A 246 -14.56 6.68 5.88
CA VAL A 246 -15.51 5.60 5.63
C VAL A 246 -14.78 4.36 5.10
N THR A 247 -15.43 3.20 5.22
CA THR A 247 -14.81 1.93 4.79
C THR A 247 -14.96 1.68 3.29
N LEU A 248 -16.13 1.96 2.71
CA LEU A 248 -16.45 1.61 1.33
C LEU A 248 -16.47 2.84 0.40
N GLN A 249 -16.13 2.63 -0.87
CA GLN A 249 -16.17 3.68 -1.90
C GLN A 249 -17.56 4.26 -2.07
N LYS A 250 -18.58 3.39 -2.13
CA LYS A 250 -19.97 3.81 -2.24
C LYS A 250 -20.40 4.64 -1.03
N THR A 251 -20.02 4.25 0.18
CA THR A 251 -20.30 5.02 1.39
C THR A 251 -19.68 6.43 1.32
N ALA A 252 -18.48 6.55 0.72
CA ALA A 252 -17.87 7.86 0.52
C ALA A 252 -18.73 8.79 -0.37
N GLU A 253 -19.26 8.24 -1.46
CA GLU A 253 -20.14 8.97 -2.38
C GLU A 253 -21.47 9.31 -1.72
N ASP A 254 -22.13 8.34 -1.08
CA ASP A 254 -23.44 8.51 -0.43
C ASP A 254 -23.38 9.56 0.70
N VAL A 255 -22.37 9.49 1.57
CA VAL A 255 -22.18 10.43 2.69
C VAL A 255 -21.80 11.83 2.19
N ALA A 256 -20.95 11.94 1.16
CA ALA A 256 -20.61 13.24 0.58
C ALA A 256 -21.85 13.89 -0.05
N GLN A 257 -22.67 13.12 -0.76
CA GLN A 257 -23.93 13.61 -1.32
C GLN A 257 -24.90 14.03 -0.22
N TYR A 258 -25.06 13.25 0.84
CA TYR A 258 -25.90 13.59 1.98
C TYR A 258 -25.48 14.93 2.59
N LEU A 259 -24.18 15.11 2.90
CA LEU A 259 -23.68 16.38 3.47
C LEU A 259 -23.92 17.58 2.53
N THR A 260 -23.79 17.36 1.21
CA THR A 260 -24.08 18.40 0.23
C THR A 260 -25.56 18.81 0.24
N THR A 261 -26.49 17.86 0.42
CA THR A 261 -27.93 18.19 0.58
C THR A 261 -28.23 18.94 1.88
N GLN A 262 -27.37 18.78 2.90
CA GLN A 262 -27.46 19.55 4.16
C GLN A 262 -26.77 20.92 4.07
N GLY A 263 -26.23 21.31 2.91
CA GLY A 263 -25.60 22.61 2.67
C GLY A 263 -24.10 22.66 2.96
N PHE A 264 -23.43 21.53 3.24
CA PHE A 264 -21.99 21.47 3.45
C PHE A 264 -21.24 21.27 2.12
N GLN A 265 -20.06 21.88 1.97
CA GLN A 265 -19.18 21.66 0.82
C GLN A 265 -18.35 20.39 1.02
N ALA A 266 -18.94 19.24 0.73
CA ALA A 266 -18.32 17.94 0.88
C ALA A 266 -18.06 17.27 -0.48
N THR A 267 -16.92 16.56 -0.60
CA THR A 267 -16.54 15.84 -1.82
C THR A 267 -16.01 14.44 -1.47
N ALA A 268 -16.46 13.43 -2.21
CA ALA A 268 -15.98 12.06 -2.05
C ALA A 268 -14.56 11.88 -2.62
N TYR A 269 -13.73 11.06 -1.95
CA TYR A 269 -12.40 10.69 -2.43
C TYR A 269 -12.10 9.21 -2.15
N HIS A 270 -11.83 8.44 -3.18
CA HIS A 270 -11.49 7.01 -3.06
C HIS A 270 -10.66 6.51 -4.25
N ALA A 271 -10.08 5.32 -4.13
CA ALA A 271 -9.19 4.74 -5.14
C ALA A 271 -9.89 4.41 -6.48
N GLY A 272 -11.22 4.32 -6.50
CA GLY A 272 -12.01 4.10 -7.71
C GLY A 272 -12.13 5.32 -8.62
N LEU A 273 -11.80 6.52 -8.13
CA LEU A 273 -11.77 7.72 -8.95
C LEU A 273 -10.54 7.73 -9.87
N GLU A 274 -10.67 8.36 -11.03
CA GLU A 274 -9.57 8.59 -11.95
C GLU A 274 -8.43 9.39 -11.30
N SER A 275 -7.18 9.14 -11.72
CA SER A 275 -6.01 9.78 -11.11
C SER A 275 -6.05 11.31 -11.20
N ASP A 276 -6.48 11.85 -12.34
CA ASP A 276 -6.57 13.30 -12.55
C ASP A 276 -7.65 13.92 -11.65
N THR A 277 -8.81 13.25 -11.52
CA THR A 277 -9.87 13.68 -10.60
C THR A 277 -9.38 13.69 -9.15
N ARG A 278 -8.65 12.66 -8.73
CA ARG A 278 -8.06 12.60 -7.38
C ARG A 278 -7.08 13.75 -7.14
N ASN A 279 -6.20 14.03 -8.11
CA ASN A 279 -5.25 15.14 -8.02
C ASN A 279 -5.96 16.50 -7.93
N GLN A 280 -7.01 16.72 -8.73
CA GLN A 280 -7.82 17.95 -8.69
C GLN A 280 -8.51 18.13 -7.34
N ILE A 281 -9.17 17.08 -6.81
CA ILE A 281 -9.84 17.14 -5.49
C ILE A 281 -8.82 17.46 -4.39
N GLN A 282 -7.67 16.78 -4.41
CA GLN A 282 -6.60 17.03 -3.44
C GLN A 282 -6.11 18.49 -3.49
N HIS A 283 -5.84 18.99 -4.68
CA HIS A 283 -5.40 20.39 -4.87
C HIS A 283 -6.43 21.39 -4.37
N ARG A 284 -7.71 21.21 -4.71
CA ARG A 284 -8.80 22.07 -4.25
C ARG A 284 -8.98 22.04 -2.73
N PHE A 285 -8.81 20.87 -2.10
CA PHE A 285 -8.83 20.77 -0.63
C PHE A 285 -7.62 21.48 0.02
N MET A 286 -6.41 21.30 -0.56
CA MET A 286 -5.23 22.00 -0.05
C MET A 286 -5.36 23.52 -0.12
N ASN A 287 -5.94 24.05 -1.19
CA ASN A 287 -6.19 25.50 -1.39
C ASN A 287 -7.40 26.03 -0.59
N GLY A 288 -8.19 25.17 0.08
CA GLY A 288 -9.35 25.61 0.85
C GLY A 288 -10.62 25.87 0.02
N GLU A 289 -10.64 25.43 -1.23
CA GLU A 289 -11.83 25.50 -2.10
C GLU A 289 -12.86 24.42 -1.74
N ILE A 290 -12.42 23.33 -1.16
CA ILE A 290 -13.24 22.26 -0.59
C ILE A 290 -12.91 22.20 0.89
N ASN A 291 -13.94 22.24 1.75
CA ASN A 291 -13.75 22.21 3.19
C ASN A 291 -13.82 20.80 3.77
N ILE A 292 -14.59 19.88 3.17
CA ILE A 292 -14.82 18.55 3.72
C ILE A 292 -14.52 17.51 2.67
N ILE A 293 -13.66 16.55 3.02
CA ILE A 293 -13.43 15.34 2.23
C ILE A 293 -14.05 14.15 2.94
N VAL A 294 -14.90 13.41 2.24
CA VAL A 294 -15.39 12.10 2.68
C VAL A 294 -14.59 11.03 1.95
N ALA A 295 -13.81 10.26 2.67
CA ALA A 295 -12.81 9.40 2.02
C ALA A 295 -12.67 8.01 2.64
N THR A 296 -12.24 7.07 1.81
CA THR A 296 -11.62 5.84 2.29
C THR A 296 -10.17 6.12 2.69
N ILE A 297 -9.46 5.10 3.20
CA ILE A 297 -8.01 5.20 3.52
C ILE A 297 -7.14 5.68 2.34
N ALA A 298 -7.69 5.73 1.13
CA ALA A 298 -6.98 6.25 -0.05
C ALA A 298 -6.64 7.75 0.06
N PHE A 299 -7.39 8.52 0.86
CA PHE A 299 -7.10 9.91 1.17
C PHE A 299 -6.37 9.99 2.49
N GLY A 300 -5.09 10.22 2.42
CA GLY A 300 -4.41 10.27 3.69
C GLY A 300 -2.91 10.43 3.55
N MET A 301 -2.18 9.39 3.22
CA MET A 301 -0.73 9.46 3.11
C MET A 301 -0.35 10.52 2.05
N GLY A 302 0.52 11.47 2.42
CA GLY A 302 0.92 12.58 1.55
C GLY A 302 0.10 13.87 1.68
N ILE A 303 -0.94 13.93 2.52
CA ILE A 303 -1.68 15.16 2.77
C ILE A 303 -0.97 15.96 3.87
N ASP A 304 -0.42 17.11 3.52
CA ASP A 304 0.27 18.02 4.46
C ASP A 304 -0.48 19.35 4.63
N LYS A 305 -1.76 19.28 4.94
CA LYS A 305 -2.57 20.44 5.33
C LYS A 305 -2.52 20.60 6.85
N SER A 306 -1.94 21.70 7.33
CA SER A 306 -1.69 21.92 8.76
C SER A 306 -2.97 22.22 9.56
N ASN A 307 -3.95 22.87 8.93
CA ASN A 307 -5.13 23.45 9.58
C ASN A 307 -6.39 22.57 9.46
N ILE A 308 -6.28 21.26 9.48
CA ILE A 308 -7.43 20.37 9.55
C ILE A 308 -7.99 20.43 10.97
N ARG A 309 -9.26 20.85 11.10
CA ARG A 309 -9.91 21.10 12.40
C ARG A 309 -10.70 19.93 12.93
N PHE A 310 -11.11 19.01 12.08
CA PHE A 310 -11.76 17.78 12.53
C PHE A 310 -11.45 16.58 11.65
N VAL A 311 -11.40 15.41 12.30
CA VAL A 311 -11.39 14.10 11.66
C VAL A 311 -12.53 13.29 12.26
N ILE A 312 -13.46 12.85 11.43
CA ILE A 312 -14.60 12.06 11.85
C ILE A 312 -14.50 10.66 11.23
N HIS A 313 -14.54 9.63 12.06
CA HIS A 313 -14.71 8.26 11.60
C HIS A 313 -16.21 7.95 11.56
N TYR A 314 -16.78 7.94 10.36
CA TYR A 314 -18.15 7.51 10.12
C TYR A 314 -18.28 6.00 10.29
N ASP A 315 -17.31 5.25 9.77
CA ASP A 315 -17.11 3.83 10.00
C ASP A 315 -15.88 3.60 10.89
N LEU A 316 -15.84 2.45 11.58
CA LEU A 316 -14.68 2.08 12.37
C LEU A 316 -13.43 1.90 11.49
N PRO A 317 -12.26 2.39 11.93
CA PRO A 317 -11.00 2.09 11.25
C PRO A 317 -10.63 0.61 11.42
N LYS A 318 -9.64 0.14 10.65
CA LYS A 318 -9.23 -1.28 10.69
C LYS A 318 -8.45 -1.65 11.96
N SER A 319 -7.75 -0.69 12.56
CA SER A 319 -6.91 -0.90 13.73
C SER A 319 -6.62 0.40 14.47
N ILE A 320 -6.04 0.32 15.67
CA ILE A 320 -5.61 1.48 16.46
C ILE A 320 -4.53 2.27 15.71
N GLU A 321 -3.65 1.60 14.97
CA GLU A 321 -2.60 2.25 14.19
C GLU A 321 -3.19 3.08 13.03
N ASN A 322 -4.15 2.51 12.28
CA ASN A 322 -4.86 3.27 11.25
C ASN A 322 -5.58 4.48 11.86
N TYR A 323 -6.31 4.25 12.97
CA TYR A 323 -6.96 5.33 13.71
C TYR A 323 -5.97 6.46 14.07
N SER A 324 -4.83 6.11 14.68
CA SER A 324 -3.80 7.07 15.07
C SER A 324 -3.24 7.85 13.87
N GLN A 325 -2.99 7.17 12.76
CA GLN A 325 -2.47 7.78 11.54
C GLN A 325 -3.48 8.73 10.91
N GLU A 326 -4.77 8.40 10.98
CA GLU A 326 -5.87 9.18 10.43
C GLU A 326 -6.16 10.42 11.28
N ILE A 327 -6.28 10.30 12.60
CA ILE A 327 -6.46 11.47 13.49
C ILE A 327 -5.20 12.33 13.56
N GLY A 328 -4.02 11.76 13.34
CA GLY A 328 -2.74 12.48 13.29
C GLY A 328 -2.64 13.54 12.18
N ARG A 329 -3.64 13.62 11.29
CA ARG A 329 -3.74 14.65 10.27
C ARG A 329 -4.32 15.96 10.82
N ALA A 330 -5.10 15.86 11.89
CA ALA A 330 -5.72 17.01 12.52
C ALA A 330 -4.70 17.86 13.29
N GLY A 331 -4.87 19.18 13.24
CA GLY A 331 -4.17 20.13 14.09
C GLY A 331 -2.66 20.09 14.04
N ARG A 332 -2.04 19.92 12.87
CA ARG A 332 -0.56 19.94 12.73
C ARG A 332 0.05 21.31 13.04
N ASP A 333 -0.75 22.36 13.01
CA ASP A 333 -0.40 23.71 13.44
C ASP A 333 -0.59 23.93 14.96
N ASN A 334 -0.76 22.86 15.73
CA ASN A 334 -1.08 22.85 17.15
C ASN A 334 -2.43 23.51 17.52
N GLY A 335 -3.26 23.87 16.56
CA GLY A 335 -4.62 24.34 16.79
C GLY A 335 -5.52 23.22 17.31
N LEU A 336 -6.46 23.59 18.22
CA LEU A 336 -7.47 22.65 18.73
C LEU A 336 -8.19 21.96 17.58
N SER A 337 -8.30 20.64 17.65
CA SER A 337 -8.92 19.84 16.59
C SER A 337 -9.68 18.66 17.19
N HIS A 338 -10.81 18.32 16.57
CA HIS A 338 -11.73 17.32 17.07
C HIS A 338 -11.60 16.00 16.29
N CYS A 339 -11.42 14.91 17.02
CA CYS A 339 -11.32 13.57 16.47
C CYS A 339 -12.50 12.73 17.00
N VAL A 340 -13.53 12.56 16.16
CA VAL A 340 -14.78 11.92 16.58
C VAL A 340 -14.96 10.58 15.86
N THR A 341 -15.36 9.55 16.61
CA THR A 341 -15.75 8.26 16.02
C THR A 341 -17.23 8.03 16.26
N LEU A 342 -18.02 7.89 15.18
CA LEU A 342 -19.43 7.47 15.22
C LEU A 342 -19.45 5.95 15.30
N ALA A 343 -19.43 5.43 16.51
CA ALA A 343 -19.07 4.05 16.76
C ALA A 343 -20.27 3.14 16.98
N ASN A 344 -20.33 2.04 16.23
CA ASN A 344 -21.20 0.88 16.45
C ASN A 344 -20.51 -0.41 16.01
N LYS A 345 -21.13 -1.54 16.25
CA LYS A 345 -20.62 -2.87 15.87
C LYS A 345 -21.22 -3.39 14.55
N ASP A 346 -22.10 -2.65 13.89
CA ASP A 346 -22.85 -3.14 12.72
C ASP A 346 -21.95 -3.33 11.49
N GLY A 347 -20.91 -2.49 11.33
CA GLY A 347 -19.96 -2.59 10.22
C GLY A 347 -18.83 -3.63 10.39
N LEU A 348 -18.79 -4.37 11.51
CA LEU A 348 -17.68 -5.30 11.79
C LEU A 348 -17.57 -6.42 10.76
N SER A 349 -18.71 -7.00 10.33
CA SER A 349 -18.73 -8.06 9.31
C SER A 349 -18.01 -7.59 8.03
N THR A 350 -18.18 -6.35 7.63
CA THR A 350 -17.51 -5.78 6.45
C THR A 350 -15.99 -5.74 6.63
N ILE A 351 -15.50 -5.31 7.79
CA ILE A 351 -14.05 -5.23 8.07
C ILE A 351 -13.45 -6.64 8.16
N GLU A 352 -14.12 -7.56 8.86
CA GLU A 352 -13.71 -8.97 8.95
C GLU A 352 -13.66 -9.63 7.56
N ASN A 353 -14.63 -9.33 6.69
CA ASN A 353 -14.70 -9.86 5.33
C ASN A 353 -13.50 -9.46 4.47
N PHE A 354 -12.85 -8.33 4.73
CA PHE A 354 -11.57 -8.02 4.09
C PHE A 354 -10.47 -8.97 4.57
N VAL A 355 -10.40 -9.27 5.88
CA VAL A 355 -9.39 -10.16 6.45
C VAL A 355 -9.56 -11.58 5.91
N TYR A 356 -10.74 -12.19 6.11
CA TYR A 356 -11.03 -13.56 5.65
C TYR A 356 -10.98 -13.71 4.12
N GLY A 357 -11.36 -12.65 3.40
CA GLY A 357 -11.28 -12.63 1.95
C GLY A 357 -9.86 -12.58 1.40
N ASP A 358 -8.90 -12.12 2.18
CA ASP A 358 -7.48 -12.02 1.78
C ASP A 358 -6.64 -13.22 2.26
N THR A 359 -7.24 -14.18 2.97
CA THR A 359 -6.61 -15.44 3.35
C THR A 359 -6.84 -16.51 2.26
N PRO A 360 -5.78 -16.94 1.52
CA PRO A 360 -5.87 -18.04 0.56
C PRO A 360 -6.11 -19.37 1.26
N GLU A 361 -6.90 -20.23 0.64
CA GLU A 361 -7.07 -21.60 1.13
C GLU A 361 -5.82 -22.45 0.87
N PRO A 362 -5.53 -23.47 1.72
CA PRO A 362 -4.43 -24.39 1.48
C PRO A 362 -4.48 -25.06 0.11
N SER A 363 -5.69 -25.40 -0.37
CA SER A 363 -5.93 -25.97 -1.71
C SER A 363 -5.56 -24.99 -2.84
N ALA A 364 -5.78 -23.69 -2.65
CA ALA A 364 -5.39 -22.65 -3.60
C ALA A 364 -3.87 -22.46 -3.66
N ILE A 365 -3.21 -22.53 -2.50
CA ILE A 365 -1.73 -22.52 -2.41
C ILE A 365 -1.15 -23.75 -3.08
N ALA A 366 -1.70 -24.94 -2.79
CA ALA A 366 -1.29 -26.19 -3.44
C ALA A 366 -1.41 -26.10 -4.97
N LYS A 367 -2.51 -25.52 -5.46
CA LYS A 367 -2.74 -25.34 -6.89
C LYS A 367 -1.72 -24.37 -7.53
N LEU A 368 -1.28 -23.33 -6.81
CA LEU A 368 -0.21 -22.46 -7.27
C LEU A 368 1.12 -23.22 -7.39
N ILE A 369 1.48 -24.02 -6.37
CA ILE A 369 2.71 -24.83 -6.40
C ILE A 369 2.66 -25.86 -7.54
N GLN A 370 1.51 -26.52 -7.76
CA GLN A 370 1.31 -27.42 -8.89
C GLN A 370 1.48 -26.70 -10.24
N HIS A 371 0.92 -25.49 -10.37
CA HIS A 371 1.05 -24.68 -11.57
C HIS A 371 2.54 -24.34 -11.84
N ILE A 372 3.28 -23.90 -10.82
CA ILE A 372 4.72 -23.64 -10.96
C ILE A 372 5.44 -24.92 -11.43
N THR A 373 5.15 -26.07 -10.82
CA THR A 373 5.79 -27.34 -11.16
C THR A 373 5.49 -27.78 -12.61
N ALA A 374 4.27 -27.54 -13.10
CA ALA A 374 3.83 -27.95 -14.42
C ALA A 374 4.33 -27.03 -15.55
N GLU A 375 4.46 -25.73 -15.26
CA GLU A 375 4.77 -24.71 -16.27
C GLU A 375 6.23 -24.25 -16.26
N VAL A 376 7.06 -24.81 -15.35
CA VAL A 376 8.48 -24.51 -15.35
C VAL A 376 9.16 -25.12 -16.59
N ASP A 377 9.77 -24.26 -17.41
CA ASP A 377 10.57 -24.66 -18.56
C ASP A 377 12.01 -24.13 -18.42
N ASN A 378 13.01 -25.01 -18.60
CA ASN A 378 14.43 -24.66 -18.47
C ASN A 378 14.78 -23.87 -17.19
N GLY A 379 14.11 -24.20 -16.06
CA GLY A 379 14.30 -23.53 -14.78
C GLY A 379 13.65 -22.16 -14.69
N ARG A 380 12.80 -21.79 -15.65
CA ARG A 380 12.05 -20.53 -15.65
C ARG A 380 10.55 -20.78 -15.61
N TRP A 381 9.88 -19.92 -14.89
CA TRP A 381 8.42 -19.85 -14.81
C TRP A 381 7.94 -18.48 -15.22
N GLU A 382 7.08 -18.43 -16.23
CA GLU A 382 6.47 -17.23 -16.74
C GLU A 382 5.03 -17.13 -16.27
N MET A 383 4.64 -15.99 -15.76
CA MET A 383 3.28 -15.82 -15.25
C MET A 383 2.71 -14.42 -15.45
N GLN A 384 1.40 -14.37 -15.63
CA GLN A 384 0.59 -13.15 -15.56
C GLN A 384 -0.21 -13.16 -14.25
N GLU A 385 -0.03 -12.13 -13.40
CA GLU A 385 -0.66 -12.08 -12.07
C GLU A 385 -2.18 -12.29 -12.12
N SER A 386 -2.88 -11.65 -13.06
CA SER A 386 -4.35 -11.79 -13.18
C SER A 386 -4.79 -13.20 -13.59
N SER A 387 -4.01 -13.87 -14.43
CA SER A 387 -4.28 -15.25 -14.86
C SER A 387 -4.12 -16.22 -13.69
N ILE A 388 -3.00 -16.12 -12.97
CA ILE A 388 -2.71 -16.96 -11.79
C ILE A 388 -3.72 -16.70 -10.68
N SER A 389 -4.03 -15.43 -10.39
CA SER A 389 -5.06 -15.04 -9.43
C SER A 389 -6.38 -15.75 -9.72
N SER A 390 -6.83 -15.71 -10.98
CA SER A 390 -8.08 -16.32 -11.40
C SER A 390 -8.03 -17.85 -11.40
N SER A 391 -6.95 -18.46 -11.90
CA SER A 391 -6.82 -19.91 -12.00
C SER A 391 -6.65 -20.59 -10.64
N CYS A 392 -5.87 -19.99 -9.73
CA CYS A 392 -5.63 -20.53 -8.39
C CYS A 392 -6.64 -20.04 -7.34
N ASN A 393 -7.57 -19.12 -7.70
CA ASN A 393 -8.53 -18.52 -6.76
C ASN A 393 -7.86 -17.77 -5.60
N ILE A 394 -6.81 -17.01 -5.88
CA ILE A 394 -6.08 -16.20 -4.92
C ILE A 394 -6.20 -14.73 -5.34
N LYS A 395 -6.67 -13.84 -4.46
CA LYS A 395 -6.70 -12.40 -4.77
C LYS A 395 -5.30 -11.86 -5.08
N LEU A 396 -5.22 -10.77 -5.85
CA LEU A 396 -3.94 -10.23 -6.33
C LEU A 396 -2.97 -9.85 -5.20
N LEU A 397 -3.45 -9.23 -4.13
CA LEU A 397 -2.58 -8.84 -3.02
C LEU A 397 -2.03 -10.05 -2.24
N PRO A 398 -2.85 -11.01 -1.80
CA PRO A 398 -2.34 -12.29 -1.26
C PRO A 398 -1.41 -13.05 -2.21
N LEU A 399 -1.67 -13.04 -3.52
CA LEU A 399 -0.77 -13.65 -4.50
C LEU A 399 0.62 -12.99 -4.50
N LYS A 400 0.68 -11.67 -4.48
CA LYS A 400 1.95 -10.93 -4.35
C LYS A 400 2.69 -11.28 -3.05
N THR A 401 1.95 -11.41 -1.95
CA THR A 401 2.52 -11.86 -0.68
C THR A 401 3.08 -13.27 -0.78
N LEU A 402 2.34 -14.21 -1.38
CA LEU A 402 2.83 -15.57 -1.65
C LEU A 402 4.11 -15.59 -2.47
N LEU A 403 4.18 -14.82 -3.55
CA LEU A 403 5.38 -14.74 -4.38
C LEU A 403 6.59 -14.23 -3.58
N VAL A 404 6.41 -13.25 -2.72
CA VAL A 404 7.49 -12.78 -1.84
C VAL A 404 7.90 -13.86 -0.83
N GLN A 405 6.95 -14.58 -0.23
CA GLN A 405 7.27 -15.68 0.69
C GLN A 405 8.02 -16.81 -0.04
N LEU A 406 7.62 -17.16 -1.26
CA LEU A 406 8.34 -18.12 -2.10
C LEU A 406 9.76 -17.65 -2.45
N GLU A 407 9.94 -16.33 -2.66
CA GLU A 407 11.28 -15.75 -2.90
C GLU A 407 12.15 -15.80 -1.64
N LEU A 408 11.61 -15.45 -0.47
CA LEU A 408 12.31 -15.55 0.81
C LEU A 408 12.68 -17.00 1.16
N ALA A 409 11.82 -17.96 0.81
CA ALA A 409 12.08 -19.39 0.90
C ALA A 409 13.05 -19.91 -0.18
N LYS A 410 13.55 -19.04 -1.08
CA LYS A 410 14.44 -19.38 -2.20
C LYS A 410 13.85 -20.40 -3.17
N VAL A 411 12.54 -20.49 -3.26
CA VAL A 411 11.82 -21.34 -4.22
C VAL A 411 11.79 -20.68 -5.59
N VAL A 412 11.53 -19.38 -5.64
CA VAL A 412 11.56 -18.59 -6.87
C VAL A 412 12.46 -17.37 -6.69
N LYS A 413 13.01 -16.87 -7.80
CA LYS A 413 13.75 -15.61 -7.85
C LYS A 413 13.24 -14.77 -9.02
N PRO A 414 12.75 -13.55 -8.81
CA PRO A 414 12.33 -12.70 -9.92
C PRO A 414 13.52 -12.39 -10.83
N SER A 415 13.32 -12.52 -12.13
CA SER A 415 14.32 -12.26 -13.16
C SER A 415 13.99 -10.94 -13.87
N PHE A 416 13.01 -10.95 -14.78
CA PHE A 416 12.56 -9.76 -15.49
C PHE A 416 11.06 -9.82 -15.74
N ALA A 417 10.51 -8.70 -16.25
CA ALA A 417 9.14 -8.65 -16.72
C ALA A 417 9.09 -8.05 -18.12
N TYR A 418 8.14 -8.51 -18.94
CA TYR A 418 7.93 -7.98 -20.28
C TYR A 418 6.44 -7.85 -20.58
N PHE A 419 6.08 -7.00 -21.54
CA PHE A 419 4.71 -6.92 -22.05
C PHE A 419 4.48 -7.99 -23.12
N ALA A 420 3.48 -8.84 -22.97
CA ALA A 420 3.15 -9.86 -23.96
C ALA A 420 2.44 -9.29 -25.19
N GLU A 421 1.65 -8.24 -25.03
CA GLU A 421 0.88 -7.63 -26.11
C GLU A 421 1.31 -6.18 -26.36
N PHE A 422 1.60 -5.89 -27.62
CA PHE A 422 1.84 -4.56 -28.13
C PHE A 422 0.77 -4.23 -29.15
N LYS A 423 0.05 -3.13 -28.94
CA LYS A 423 -0.91 -2.57 -29.87
C LYS A 423 -0.53 -1.16 -30.22
N TYR A 424 -0.70 -0.80 -31.47
CA TYR A 424 -0.45 0.57 -31.89
C TYR A 424 -1.44 1.02 -32.98
N GLN A 425 -1.60 2.33 -33.09
CA GLN A 425 -2.26 2.98 -34.22
C GLN A 425 -1.34 4.03 -34.81
N PHE A 426 -1.41 4.23 -36.11
CA PHE A 426 -0.66 5.29 -36.77
C PHE A 426 -1.25 6.66 -36.46
N LEU A 427 -0.41 7.61 -36.10
CA LEU A 427 -0.77 9.03 -35.95
C LEU A 427 -0.42 9.84 -37.21
N VAL A 428 0.44 9.29 -38.05
CA VAL A 428 0.84 9.85 -39.35
C VAL A 428 0.62 8.80 -40.45
N ASP A 429 0.57 9.22 -41.71
CA ASP A 429 0.47 8.27 -42.82
C ASP A 429 1.66 7.30 -42.85
N LYS A 430 1.40 6.01 -43.14
CA LYS A 430 2.43 4.97 -43.14
C LYS A 430 3.57 5.25 -44.11
N HIS A 431 3.28 5.77 -45.29
CA HIS A 431 4.31 6.08 -46.29
C HIS A 431 5.16 7.27 -45.86
N GLN A 432 4.53 8.30 -45.28
CA GLN A 432 5.22 9.44 -44.69
C GLN A 432 6.13 9.03 -43.54
N LEU A 433 5.69 8.11 -42.67
CA LEU A 433 6.48 7.56 -41.59
C LEU A 433 7.74 6.87 -42.12
N LEU A 434 7.58 5.97 -43.10
CA LEU A 434 8.69 5.22 -43.67
C LEU A 434 9.70 6.10 -44.40
N ALA A 435 9.26 7.15 -45.11
CA ALA A 435 10.14 8.07 -45.84
C ALA A 435 11.18 8.78 -44.95
N GLY A 436 10.96 8.84 -43.65
CA GLY A 436 11.90 9.40 -42.66
C GLY A 436 13.08 8.50 -42.28
N PHE A 437 13.17 7.27 -42.83
CA PHE A 437 14.20 6.30 -42.45
C PHE A 437 15.03 5.84 -43.69
N ASP A 438 16.22 5.29 -43.41
CA ASP A 438 17.04 4.64 -44.43
C ASP A 438 16.40 3.30 -44.89
N GLU A 439 16.84 2.78 -46.03
CA GLU A 439 16.28 1.59 -46.68
C GLU A 439 16.26 0.34 -45.73
N GLN A 440 17.32 0.17 -44.93
CA GLN A 440 17.41 -0.95 -44.00
C GLN A 440 16.37 -0.85 -42.87
N ARG A 441 16.16 0.34 -42.31
CA ARG A 441 15.15 0.60 -41.31
C ARG A 441 13.74 0.54 -41.86
N GLN A 442 13.52 1.03 -43.09
CA GLN A 442 12.25 0.92 -43.80
C GLN A 442 11.85 -0.54 -43.97
N THR A 443 12.78 -1.41 -44.41
CA THR A 443 12.55 -2.84 -44.54
C THR A 443 12.16 -3.47 -43.20
N PHE A 444 12.88 -3.15 -42.15
CA PHE A 444 12.59 -3.66 -40.80
C PHE A 444 11.22 -3.22 -40.29
N LEU A 445 10.88 -1.94 -40.42
CA LEU A 445 9.58 -1.40 -40.01
C LEU A 445 8.43 -2.01 -40.82
N ASN A 446 8.63 -2.21 -42.15
CA ASN A 446 7.62 -2.87 -42.96
C ASN A 446 7.35 -4.29 -42.48
N GLN A 447 8.36 -5.06 -42.07
CA GLN A 447 8.18 -6.40 -41.50
C GLN A 447 7.35 -6.34 -40.20
N ILE A 448 7.58 -5.36 -39.33
CA ILE A 448 6.73 -5.15 -38.14
C ILE A 448 5.29 -4.88 -38.53
N PHE A 449 5.05 -4.04 -39.54
CA PHE A 449 3.69 -3.68 -39.96
C PHE A 449 2.97 -4.80 -40.68
N GLU A 450 3.68 -5.64 -41.45
CA GLU A 450 3.14 -6.82 -42.13
C GLU A 450 2.70 -7.92 -41.13
N HIS A 451 3.45 -8.08 -40.04
CA HIS A 451 3.13 -9.02 -38.97
C HIS A 451 2.22 -8.41 -37.88
N THR A 452 1.52 -7.31 -38.18
CA THR A 452 0.55 -6.66 -37.31
C THR A 452 -0.88 -6.86 -37.85
N ARG A 453 -1.77 -7.40 -37.02
CA ARG A 453 -3.18 -7.58 -37.36
C ARG A 453 -3.98 -6.36 -36.96
N PHE A 454 -4.44 -5.59 -37.94
CA PHE A 454 -5.27 -4.40 -37.68
C PHE A 454 -6.76 -4.75 -37.56
N LYS A 455 -7.39 -4.21 -36.50
CA LYS A 455 -8.86 -4.13 -36.34
C LYS A 455 -9.25 -2.66 -36.25
N LYS A 456 -9.90 -2.14 -37.30
CA LYS A 456 -10.14 -0.69 -37.49
C LYS A 456 -8.81 0.08 -37.52
N VAL A 457 -8.55 0.91 -36.51
CA VAL A 457 -7.35 1.74 -36.41
C VAL A 457 -6.22 1.13 -35.56
N TRP A 458 -6.53 0.14 -34.70
CA TRP A 458 -5.58 -0.50 -33.82
C TRP A 458 -5.01 -1.80 -34.41
N GLY A 459 -3.71 -1.86 -34.52
CA GLY A 459 -2.97 -3.07 -34.91
C GLY A 459 -2.37 -3.77 -33.69
N GLN A 460 -2.50 -5.09 -33.61
CA GLN A 460 -1.84 -5.93 -32.63
C GLN A 460 -0.69 -6.69 -33.27
N LEU A 461 0.54 -6.48 -32.81
CA LEU A 461 1.74 -7.15 -33.31
C LEU A 461 1.77 -8.61 -32.87
N ASP A 462 2.13 -9.49 -33.81
CA ASP A 462 2.40 -10.91 -33.59
C ASP A 462 3.93 -11.13 -33.62
N PHE A 463 4.54 -11.17 -32.43
CA PHE A 463 6.00 -11.31 -32.30
C PHE A 463 6.53 -12.65 -32.79
N ASP A 464 5.76 -13.74 -32.59
CA ASP A 464 6.18 -15.08 -32.97
C ASP A 464 6.21 -15.20 -34.49
N SER A 465 5.15 -14.72 -35.17
CA SER A 465 5.09 -14.67 -36.62
C SER A 465 6.21 -13.83 -37.22
N LEU A 466 6.53 -12.69 -36.62
CA LEU A 466 7.62 -11.80 -37.07
C LEU A 466 8.99 -12.47 -36.89
N TYR A 467 9.19 -13.15 -35.73
CA TYR A 467 10.45 -13.85 -35.49
C TYR A 467 10.68 -15.01 -36.47
N GLN A 468 9.65 -15.82 -36.72
CA GLN A 468 9.71 -16.93 -37.68
C GLN A 468 9.99 -16.46 -39.12
N ALA A 469 9.40 -15.34 -39.53
CA ALA A 469 9.51 -14.84 -40.90
C ALA A 469 10.79 -14.03 -41.15
N TYR A 470 11.24 -13.24 -40.17
CA TYR A 470 12.32 -12.26 -40.36
C TYR A 470 13.49 -12.43 -39.37
N GLY A 471 13.36 -13.26 -38.35
CA GLY A 471 14.38 -13.45 -37.31
C GLY A 471 14.58 -12.21 -36.42
N ALA A 472 13.59 -11.32 -36.34
CA ALA A 472 13.71 -10.09 -35.56
C ALA A 472 13.63 -10.39 -34.05
N GLU A 473 14.70 -10.09 -33.33
CA GLU A 473 14.71 -10.20 -31.89
C GLU A 473 13.69 -9.24 -31.25
N ARG A 474 12.93 -9.74 -30.27
CA ARG A 474 11.89 -8.99 -29.58
C ARG A 474 12.36 -7.65 -29.05
N GLN A 475 13.57 -7.59 -28.46
CA GLN A 475 14.12 -6.36 -27.91
C GLN A 475 14.30 -5.27 -28.96
N ARG A 476 14.75 -5.64 -30.15
CA ARG A 476 14.91 -4.71 -31.28
C ARG A 476 13.57 -4.19 -31.79
N VAL A 477 12.56 -5.06 -31.84
CA VAL A 477 11.19 -4.70 -32.25
C VAL A 477 10.54 -3.73 -31.27
N VAL A 478 10.66 -4.01 -29.97
CA VAL A 478 10.14 -3.16 -28.89
C VAL A 478 10.81 -1.78 -28.96
N ALA A 479 12.14 -1.73 -29.08
CA ALA A 479 12.86 -0.46 -29.18
C ALA A 479 12.41 0.39 -30.41
N ALA A 480 12.09 -0.26 -31.53
CA ALA A 480 11.57 0.44 -32.70
C ALA A 480 10.16 1.01 -32.46
N LEU A 481 9.25 0.24 -31.85
CA LEU A 481 7.91 0.72 -31.52
C LEU A 481 7.94 1.86 -30.50
N GLU A 482 8.77 1.74 -29.46
CA GLU A 482 8.98 2.81 -28.47
C GLU A 482 9.52 4.08 -29.13
N TYR A 483 10.53 3.96 -30.03
CA TYR A 483 11.05 5.09 -30.79
C TYR A 483 9.97 5.78 -31.63
N LEU A 484 9.13 5.01 -32.34
CA LEU A 484 8.05 5.58 -33.14
C LEU A 484 7.00 6.28 -32.27
N ALA A 485 6.73 5.76 -31.09
CA ALA A 485 5.82 6.37 -30.13
C ALA A 485 6.39 7.68 -29.56
N ASP A 486 7.67 7.68 -29.17
CA ASP A 486 8.37 8.88 -28.68
C ASP A 486 8.40 10.00 -29.71
N LYS A 487 8.50 9.64 -31.00
CA LYS A 487 8.41 10.59 -32.13
C LYS A 487 6.97 10.96 -32.50
N GLN A 488 5.99 10.53 -31.75
CA GLN A 488 4.56 10.75 -32.01
C GLN A 488 4.11 10.30 -33.42
N MET A 489 4.76 9.27 -33.96
CA MET A 489 4.39 8.67 -35.24
C MET A 489 3.33 7.59 -35.07
N ILE A 490 3.32 6.95 -33.91
CA ILE A 490 2.30 5.98 -33.50
C ILE A 490 1.83 6.27 -32.07
N LEU A 491 0.60 5.87 -31.76
CA LEU A 491 0.15 5.72 -30.37
C LEU A 491 0.33 4.26 -29.97
N LEU A 492 1.15 3.99 -28.95
CA LEU A 492 1.52 2.65 -28.52
C LEU A 492 0.81 2.28 -27.21
N GLU A 493 0.12 1.15 -27.22
CA GLU A 493 -0.43 0.52 -26.01
C GLU A 493 0.27 -0.81 -25.75
N THR A 494 0.72 -1.00 -24.51
CA THR A 494 1.30 -2.27 -24.03
C THR A 494 0.37 -2.91 -23.01
N LYS A 495 0.10 -4.21 -23.17
CA LYS A 495 -0.81 -4.97 -22.29
C LYS A 495 -0.19 -6.31 -21.91
N LYS A 496 -0.74 -6.90 -20.84
CA LYS A 496 -0.35 -8.21 -20.30
C LYS A 496 1.13 -8.28 -19.91
N ILE A 497 1.42 -7.75 -18.74
CA ILE A 497 2.76 -7.92 -18.13
C ILE A 497 2.94 -9.38 -17.74
N ILE A 498 3.96 -10.00 -18.29
CA ILE A 498 4.46 -11.33 -17.91
C ILE A 498 5.65 -11.13 -16.99
N GLN A 499 5.59 -11.73 -15.81
CA GLN A 499 6.72 -11.81 -14.88
C GLN A 499 7.44 -13.14 -15.07
N VAL A 500 8.76 -13.10 -15.12
CA VAL A 500 9.62 -14.26 -15.28
C VAL A 500 10.37 -14.50 -13.99
N PHE A 501 10.32 -15.72 -13.50
CA PHE A 501 11.02 -16.17 -12.31
C PHE A 501 11.97 -17.32 -12.65
N GLU A 502 13.16 -17.31 -12.07
CA GLU A 502 14.01 -18.48 -11.96
C GLU A 502 13.47 -19.37 -10.83
N VAL A 503 13.30 -20.65 -11.08
CA VAL A 503 12.75 -21.62 -10.12
C VAL A 503 13.85 -22.54 -9.63
N ASN A 504 13.92 -22.73 -8.31
CA ASN A 504 14.78 -23.73 -7.69
C ASN A 504 13.98 -25.04 -7.47
N PRO A 505 14.19 -26.08 -8.29
CA PRO A 505 13.40 -27.31 -8.20
C PRO A 505 13.53 -28.02 -6.84
N ALA A 506 14.73 -27.96 -6.23
CA ALA A 506 14.97 -28.60 -4.93
C ALA A 506 14.19 -27.93 -3.80
N ALA A 507 14.06 -26.60 -3.84
CA ALA A 507 13.27 -25.85 -2.87
C ALA A 507 11.76 -26.00 -3.12
N LEU A 508 11.34 -26.16 -4.37
CA LEU A 508 9.92 -26.34 -4.73
C LEU A 508 9.32 -27.64 -4.17
N VAL A 509 10.13 -28.70 -4.07
CA VAL A 509 9.71 -30.02 -3.54
C VAL A 509 10.02 -30.19 -2.05
N GLN A 510 10.37 -29.12 -1.34
CA GLN A 510 10.62 -29.19 0.09
C GLN A 510 9.39 -29.73 0.83
N LYS A 511 9.67 -30.63 1.79
CA LYS A 511 8.63 -31.18 2.64
C LYS A 511 7.93 -30.05 3.41
N ASP A 512 6.61 -30.02 3.30
CA ASP A 512 5.76 -29.09 4.03
C ASP A 512 5.76 -27.60 3.59
N LEU A 513 6.23 -27.28 2.37
CA LEU A 513 6.18 -25.90 1.84
C LEU A 513 4.73 -25.33 1.86
N ILE A 514 3.74 -26.13 1.46
CA ILE A 514 2.32 -25.73 1.43
C ILE A 514 1.82 -25.47 2.85
N GLY A 515 2.17 -26.32 3.82
CA GLY A 515 1.83 -26.14 5.23
C GLY A 515 2.38 -24.83 5.78
N GLN A 516 3.67 -24.57 5.61
CA GLN A 516 4.33 -23.34 6.06
C GLN A 516 3.69 -22.07 5.48
N LEU A 517 3.37 -22.07 4.18
CA LEU A 517 2.70 -20.94 3.53
C LEU A 517 1.27 -20.77 4.05
N SER A 518 0.55 -21.87 4.27
CA SER A 518 -0.81 -21.83 4.82
C SER A 518 -0.82 -21.29 6.25
N ASP A 519 0.09 -21.78 7.10
CA ASP A 519 0.25 -21.34 8.49
C ASP A 519 0.61 -19.84 8.57
N TYR A 520 1.42 -19.36 7.63
CA TYR A 520 1.74 -17.94 7.53
C TYR A 520 0.46 -17.10 7.33
N PHE A 521 -0.41 -17.45 6.38
CA PHE A 521 -1.63 -16.70 6.12
C PHE A 521 -2.65 -16.83 7.25
N GLN A 522 -2.82 -18.01 7.83
CA GLN A 522 -3.69 -18.22 8.99
C GLN A 522 -3.22 -17.42 10.20
N SER A 523 -1.91 -17.42 10.48
CA SER A 523 -1.35 -16.61 11.56
C SER A 523 -1.61 -15.11 11.34
N ASN A 524 -1.52 -14.62 10.10
CA ASN A 524 -1.82 -13.22 9.80
C ASN A 524 -3.31 -12.91 9.95
N GLU A 525 -4.20 -13.81 9.53
CA GLU A 525 -5.65 -13.69 9.74
C GLU A 525 -5.98 -13.53 11.21
N VAL A 526 -5.47 -14.44 12.07
CA VAL A 526 -5.67 -14.38 13.53
C VAL A 526 -5.16 -13.05 14.10
N LYS A 527 -4.01 -12.57 13.65
CA LYS A 527 -3.45 -11.27 14.09
C LYS A 527 -4.35 -10.09 13.71
N GLU A 528 -4.88 -10.08 12.48
CA GLU A 528 -5.74 -8.97 12.02
C GLU A 528 -7.08 -8.96 12.76
N ILE A 529 -7.69 -10.13 13.00
CA ILE A 529 -8.91 -10.23 13.82
C ILE A 529 -8.63 -9.80 15.27
N ALA A 530 -7.48 -10.18 15.84
CA ALA A 530 -7.09 -9.73 17.18
C ALA A 530 -6.92 -8.19 17.26
N ARG A 531 -6.37 -7.54 16.22
CA ARG A 531 -6.28 -6.08 16.13
C ARG A 531 -7.64 -5.41 16.11
N LEU A 532 -8.59 -5.99 15.37
CA LEU A 532 -9.96 -5.46 15.34
C LEU A 532 -10.61 -5.54 16.73
N ASN A 533 -10.44 -6.67 17.44
CA ASN A 533 -10.93 -6.81 18.81
C ASN A 533 -10.23 -5.84 19.79
N GLN A 534 -8.93 -5.58 19.63
CA GLN A 534 -8.20 -4.57 20.39
C GLN A 534 -8.74 -3.15 20.13
N LEU A 535 -9.10 -2.84 18.89
CA LEU A 535 -9.71 -1.55 18.53
C LEU A 535 -11.06 -1.37 19.22
N LEU A 536 -11.91 -2.40 19.24
CA LEU A 536 -13.20 -2.36 19.95
C LEU A 536 -12.99 -2.10 21.46
N ALA A 537 -12.10 -2.87 22.08
CA ALA A 537 -11.75 -2.69 23.50
C ALA A 537 -11.11 -1.32 23.78
N PHE A 538 -10.43 -0.72 22.80
CA PHE A 538 -9.90 0.63 22.90
C PHE A 538 -11.02 1.67 22.91
N PHE A 539 -12.00 1.58 22.02
CA PHE A 539 -13.13 2.51 21.97
C PHE A 539 -14.10 2.34 23.14
N GLU A 540 -14.27 1.14 23.70
CA GLU A 540 -15.08 0.85 24.89
C GLU A 540 -14.31 1.07 26.21
N SER A 541 -13.18 1.79 26.17
CA SER A 541 -12.34 2.04 27.33
C SER A 541 -13.07 2.86 28.42
N GLN A 542 -12.86 2.45 29.67
CA GLN A 542 -13.28 3.20 30.85
C GLN A 542 -12.20 4.15 31.39
N THR A 543 -10.99 4.10 30.80
CA THR A 543 -9.86 4.97 31.14
C THR A 543 -9.56 5.93 30.01
N CYS A 544 -8.79 6.98 30.27
CA CYS A 544 -8.46 8.02 29.29
C CYS A 544 -8.02 7.45 27.95
N ILE A 545 -8.78 7.70 26.88
CA ILE A 545 -8.51 7.20 25.54
C ILE A 545 -7.19 7.74 24.98
N THR A 546 -6.90 9.01 25.23
CA THR A 546 -5.67 9.66 24.76
C THR A 546 -4.43 9.03 25.41
N ALA A 547 -4.50 8.76 26.71
CA ALA A 547 -3.42 8.06 27.42
C ALA A 547 -3.24 6.63 26.90
N ARG A 548 -4.34 5.90 26.70
CA ARG A 548 -4.30 4.55 26.12
C ARG A 548 -3.69 4.52 24.72
N LEU A 549 -4.01 5.52 23.90
CA LEU A 549 -3.43 5.64 22.55
C LEU A 549 -1.91 5.85 22.63
N ALA A 550 -1.46 6.73 23.50
CA ALA A 550 -0.04 6.98 23.70
C ALA A 550 0.71 5.72 24.22
N HIS A 551 0.17 5.07 25.25
CA HIS A 551 0.73 3.82 25.79
C HIS A 551 0.75 2.68 24.74
N TYR A 552 -0.24 2.60 23.86
CA TYR A 552 -0.25 1.61 22.77
C TYR A 552 0.99 1.72 21.88
N PHE A 553 1.51 2.93 21.70
CA PHE A 553 2.75 3.22 20.97
C PHE A 553 3.98 3.34 21.87
N ASP A 554 3.94 2.78 23.08
CA ASP A 554 5.07 2.75 24.02
C ASP A 554 5.51 4.15 24.50
N ASP A 555 4.59 5.12 24.51
CA ASP A 555 4.80 6.44 25.10
C ASP A 555 4.35 6.42 26.58
N ASN A 556 5.31 6.13 27.45
CA ASN A 556 5.09 6.05 28.90
C ASN A 556 5.19 7.42 29.61
N ALA A 557 5.58 8.48 28.87
CA ALA A 557 5.65 9.85 29.40
C ALA A 557 4.32 10.61 29.26
N ALA A 558 3.36 10.06 28.52
CA ALA A 558 2.05 10.66 28.33
C ALA A 558 1.28 10.77 29.68
N PRO A 559 0.48 11.86 29.88
CA PRO A 559 -0.30 12.02 31.09
C PRO A 559 -1.35 10.90 31.22
N SER A 560 -1.57 10.40 32.43
CA SER A 560 -2.56 9.34 32.71
C SER A 560 -4.01 9.78 32.40
N GLN A 561 -4.28 11.08 32.44
CA GLN A 561 -5.57 11.72 32.09
C GLN A 561 -5.31 12.99 31.28
N CYS A 562 -5.93 13.11 30.11
CA CYS A 562 -5.80 14.30 29.28
C CYS A 562 -6.77 15.43 29.69
N GLY A 563 -7.82 15.13 30.44
CA GLY A 563 -8.85 16.09 30.88
C GLY A 563 -9.92 16.45 29.84
N HIS A 564 -9.71 16.13 28.57
CA HIS A 564 -10.56 16.61 27.46
C HIS A 564 -11.13 15.53 26.54
N CYS A 565 -10.73 14.28 26.60
CA CYS A 565 -11.35 13.21 25.80
C CYS A 565 -12.75 12.86 26.34
N SER A 566 -13.55 12.11 25.56
CA SER A 566 -14.91 11.73 25.97
C SER A 566 -14.96 11.02 27.31
N VAL A 567 -14.01 10.13 27.60
CA VAL A 567 -13.93 9.42 28.88
C VAL A 567 -13.58 10.34 30.05
N CYS A 568 -12.60 11.24 29.87
CA CYS A 568 -12.25 12.22 30.91
C CYS A 568 -13.40 13.19 31.21
N ARG A 569 -14.30 13.41 30.25
CA ARG A 569 -15.55 14.18 30.44
C ARG A 569 -16.71 13.33 31.03
N GLY A 570 -16.43 12.11 31.51
CA GLY A 570 -17.42 11.22 32.11
C GLY A 570 -18.36 10.54 31.12
N LYS A 571 -17.97 10.43 29.84
CA LYS A 571 -18.75 9.80 28.75
C LYS A 571 -17.97 8.63 28.13
N PRO A 572 -17.74 7.52 28.88
CA PRO A 572 -17.22 6.30 28.29
C PRO A 572 -18.25 5.70 27.31
N ALA A 573 -17.78 5.09 26.21
CA ALA A 573 -18.65 4.51 25.21
C ALA A 573 -18.93 3.03 25.47
N ILE A 574 -20.16 2.61 25.17
CA ILE A 574 -20.54 1.22 24.94
C ILE A 574 -21.09 1.17 23.53
N LEU A 575 -20.44 0.41 22.66
CA LEU A 575 -20.77 0.40 21.25
C LEU A 575 -22.07 -0.37 21.00
N PRO A 576 -23.13 0.32 20.48
CA PRO A 576 -24.37 -0.35 20.15
C PRO A 576 -24.19 -1.32 18.98
N GLN A 577 -25.07 -2.30 18.92
CA GLN A 577 -25.20 -3.22 17.81
C GLN A 577 -26.67 -3.42 17.49
N LYS A 578 -27.02 -3.41 16.20
CA LYS A 578 -28.36 -3.74 15.73
C LYS A 578 -28.72 -5.16 16.20
N ALA A 579 -29.89 -5.33 16.75
CA ALA A 579 -30.41 -6.66 17.05
C ALA A 579 -30.72 -7.38 15.73
N ILE A 580 -30.01 -8.47 15.47
CA ILE A 580 -30.28 -9.38 14.36
C ILE A 580 -30.77 -10.71 14.91
N ALA A 581 -31.65 -11.38 14.17
CA ALA A 581 -32.10 -12.73 14.55
C ALA A 581 -30.89 -13.68 14.61
N PRO A 582 -30.86 -14.69 15.51
CA PRO A 582 -29.83 -15.72 15.45
C PRO A 582 -29.75 -16.36 14.06
N ILE A 583 -28.53 -16.64 13.58
CA ILE A 583 -28.32 -17.18 12.23
C ILE A 583 -29.03 -18.53 12.02
N GLU A 584 -29.21 -19.29 13.07
CA GLU A 584 -29.91 -20.57 13.08
C GLU A 584 -31.42 -20.42 12.74
N ASN A 585 -31.98 -19.23 12.89
CA ASN A 585 -33.38 -18.95 12.56
C ASN A 585 -33.60 -18.63 11.07
N LEU A 586 -32.53 -18.56 10.27
CA LEU A 586 -32.61 -18.35 8.83
C LEU A 586 -32.99 -19.68 8.13
N THR A 587 -34.14 -19.71 7.46
CA THR A 587 -34.72 -20.93 6.90
C THR A 587 -34.07 -21.37 5.58
N ASP A 588 -33.50 -20.44 4.81
CA ASP A 588 -33.13 -20.70 3.42
C ASP A 588 -31.64 -20.99 3.20
N ILE A 589 -30.84 -21.01 4.27
CA ILE A 589 -29.37 -21.20 4.18
C ILE A 589 -29.04 -22.48 3.41
N GLN A 590 -29.69 -23.61 3.76
CA GLN A 590 -29.44 -24.91 3.13
C GLN A 590 -29.77 -24.85 1.63
N ALA A 591 -30.94 -24.31 1.27
CA ALA A 591 -31.35 -24.21 -0.12
C ALA A 591 -30.38 -23.34 -0.95
N HIS A 592 -29.85 -22.26 -0.35
CA HIS A 592 -28.85 -21.42 -0.98
C HIS A 592 -27.51 -22.13 -1.16
N LEU A 593 -27.08 -22.92 -0.17
CA LEU A 593 -25.87 -23.73 -0.25
C LEU A 593 -25.99 -24.83 -1.29
N ASP A 594 -27.13 -25.53 -1.36
CA ASP A 594 -27.38 -26.57 -2.35
C ASP A 594 -27.34 -25.99 -3.79
N SER A 595 -28.00 -24.87 -4.00
CA SER A 595 -27.97 -24.15 -5.28
C SER A 595 -26.54 -23.72 -5.66
N PHE A 596 -25.79 -23.20 -4.70
CA PHE A 596 -24.40 -22.81 -4.90
C PHE A 596 -23.49 -23.99 -5.22
N ASN A 597 -23.59 -25.09 -4.43
CA ASN A 597 -22.79 -26.30 -4.62
C ASN A 597 -23.09 -26.93 -5.99
N GLN A 598 -24.38 -27.00 -6.39
CA GLN A 598 -24.78 -27.48 -7.71
C GLN A 598 -24.19 -26.61 -8.83
N HIS A 599 -24.23 -25.29 -8.69
CA HIS A 599 -23.61 -24.38 -9.65
C HIS A 599 -22.09 -24.63 -9.76
N MET A 600 -21.39 -24.79 -8.62
CA MET A 600 -19.97 -25.09 -8.61
C MET A 600 -19.65 -26.41 -9.31
N LEU A 601 -20.43 -27.47 -9.07
CA LEU A 601 -20.30 -28.76 -9.74
C LEU A 601 -20.48 -28.65 -11.26
N THR A 602 -21.50 -27.92 -11.74
CA THR A 602 -21.72 -27.71 -13.18
C THR A 602 -20.58 -26.95 -13.86
N LYS A 603 -19.75 -26.23 -13.10
CA LYS A 603 -18.57 -25.50 -13.56
C LYS A 603 -17.26 -26.29 -13.38
N GLY A 604 -17.36 -27.58 -13.01
CA GLY A 604 -16.23 -28.50 -12.90
C GLY A 604 -15.49 -28.47 -11.55
N HIS A 605 -16.12 -27.95 -10.50
CA HIS A 605 -15.57 -27.93 -9.14
C HIS A 605 -16.20 -29.09 -8.33
N LEU A 606 -15.43 -30.16 -8.12
CA LEU A 606 -15.91 -31.41 -7.52
C LEU A 606 -16.21 -31.30 -6.01
N SER A 607 -15.55 -30.37 -5.31
CA SER A 607 -15.79 -30.10 -3.89
C SER A 607 -15.68 -28.63 -3.60
N VAL A 608 -16.48 -28.16 -2.64
CA VAL A 608 -16.50 -26.77 -2.18
C VAL A 608 -16.24 -26.78 -0.69
N SER A 609 -15.19 -26.11 -0.23
CA SER A 609 -14.88 -26.02 1.20
C SER A 609 -15.91 -25.18 1.94
N VAL A 610 -16.05 -25.41 3.25
CA VAL A 610 -16.88 -24.62 4.16
C VAL A 610 -16.51 -23.13 4.07
N SER A 611 -15.22 -22.83 3.96
CA SER A 611 -14.72 -21.46 3.82
C SER A 611 -15.25 -20.78 2.53
N VAL A 612 -15.27 -21.49 1.40
CA VAL A 612 -15.82 -20.94 0.14
C VAL A 612 -17.35 -20.77 0.21
N GLN A 613 -18.04 -21.70 0.85
CA GLN A 613 -19.48 -21.59 1.13
C GLN A 613 -19.79 -20.41 2.04
N ALA A 614 -19.01 -20.22 3.11
CA ALA A 614 -19.15 -19.09 4.01
C ALA A 614 -18.87 -17.74 3.30
N LYS A 615 -17.84 -17.68 2.44
CA LYS A 615 -17.55 -16.50 1.61
C LYS A 615 -18.72 -16.17 0.66
N PHE A 616 -19.40 -17.17 0.13
CA PHE A 616 -20.60 -16.98 -0.69
C PHE A 616 -21.75 -16.37 0.11
N LEU A 617 -22.10 -16.95 1.26
CA LEU A 617 -23.17 -16.42 2.11
C LEU A 617 -22.84 -15.05 2.70
N ALA A 618 -21.58 -14.78 3.01
CA ALA A 618 -21.10 -13.48 3.49
C ALA A 618 -21.05 -12.39 2.39
N GLY A 619 -21.25 -12.75 1.12
CA GLY A 619 -21.17 -11.82 -0.01
C GLY A 619 -19.74 -11.40 -0.38
N MET A 620 -18.74 -12.15 0.03
CA MET A 620 -17.35 -11.86 -0.29
C MET A 620 -17.03 -12.17 -1.75
N THR A 621 -16.26 -11.29 -2.37
CA THR A 621 -15.79 -11.52 -3.75
C THR A 621 -14.43 -12.21 -3.73
N VAL A 622 -14.35 -13.39 -4.34
CA VAL A 622 -13.10 -14.11 -4.65
C VAL A 622 -12.97 -14.30 -6.16
N PRO A 623 -11.75 -14.51 -6.70
CA PRO A 623 -11.54 -14.53 -8.15
C PRO A 623 -12.42 -15.52 -8.91
N ILE A 624 -12.65 -16.72 -8.37
CA ILE A 624 -13.48 -17.73 -9.01
C ILE A 624 -14.93 -17.27 -9.13
N PHE A 625 -15.48 -16.54 -8.15
CA PHE A 625 -16.88 -16.08 -8.18
C PHE A 625 -17.16 -15.13 -9.35
N ALA A 626 -16.19 -14.27 -9.68
CA ALA A 626 -16.31 -13.42 -10.86
C ALA A 626 -16.33 -14.24 -12.16
N ARG A 627 -15.43 -15.24 -12.28
CA ARG A 627 -15.29 -16.09 -13.47
C ARG A 627 -16.55 -16.89 -13.77
N ILE A 628 -17.21 -17.42 -12.75
CA ILE A 628 -18.40 -18.28 -12.90
C ILE A 628 -19.72 -17.57 -12.52
N ARG A 629 -19.69 -16.23 -12.37
CA ARG A 629 -20.87 -15.36 -12.13
C ARG A 629 -21.68 -15.70 -10.88
N VAL A 630 -21.00 -16.11 -9.79
CA VAL A 630 -21.64 -16.51 -8.52
C VAL A 630 -22.52 -15.40 -7.93
N LYS A 631 -22.18 -14.13 -8.15
CA LYS A 631 -22.97 -12.98 -7.65
C LYS A 631 -24.42 -12.95 -8.14
N GLN A 632 -24.74 -13.69 -9.19
CA GLN A 632 -26.10 -13.76 -9.76
C GLN A 632 -26.95 -14.84 -9.10
N LEU A 633 -26.35 -15.69 -8.25
CA LEU A 633 -27.07 -16.76 -7.58
C LEU A 633 -27.87 -16.23 -6.38
N PRO A 634 -29.06 -16.77 -6.14
CA PRO A 634 -29.78 -16.55 -4.88
C PRO A 634 -28.90 -16.98 -3.70
N GLY A 635 -28.91 -16.19 -2.64
CA GLY A 635 -28.08 -16.48 -1.45
C GLY A 635 -26.69 -15.84 -1.44
N PHE A 636 -26.20 -15.24 -2.54
CA PHE A 636 -24.96 -14.45 -2.47
C PHE A 636 -25.15 -13.25 -1.55
N GLY A 637 -24.43 -13.25 -0.43
CA GLY A 637 -24.54 -12.20 0.59
C GLY A 637 -25.77 -12.31 1.50
N TYR A 638 -26.47 -13.43 1.49
CA TYR A 638 -27.65 -13.65 2.33
C TYR A 638 -27.37 -13.48 3.83
N CYS A 639 -26.15 -13.81 4.27
CA CYS A 639 -25.69 -13.68 5.65
C CYS A 639 -24.70 -12.49 5.83
N SER A 640 -24.72 -11.47 4.99
CA SER A 640 -23.74 -10.37 5.00
C SER A 640 -23.73 -9.53 6.31
N GLU A 641 -24.84 -9.54 7.08
CA GLU A 641 -24.92 -8.87 8.39
C GLU A 641 -24.29 -9.68 9.52
N TYR A 642 -24.03 -10.99 9.31
CA TYR A 642 -23.46 -11.88 10.33
C TYR A 642 -21.93 -11.89 10.26
N ARG A 643 -21.30 -12.20 11.40
CA ARG A 643 -19.85 -12.37 11.43
C ARG A 643 -19.47 -13.65 10.67
N TYR A 644 -18.34 -13.61 10.01
CA TYR A 644 -17.87 -14.74 9.19
C TYR A 644 -17.78 -16.06 9.98
N GLN A 645 -17.29 -16.02 11.22
CA GLN A 645 -17.17 -17.22 12.06
C GLN A 645 -18.54 -17.82 12.43
N ASP A 646 -19.56 -17.00 12.61
CA ASP A 646 -20.92 -17.49 12.88
C ASP A 646 -21.49 -18.22 11.67
N ILE A 647 -21.20 -17.71 10.46
CA ILE A 647 -21.58 -18.36 9.19
C ILE A 647 -20.85 -19.71 9.06
N VAL A 648 -19.54 -19.77 9.32
CA VAL A 648 -18.77 -21.02 9.29
C VAL A 648 -19.34 -22.05 10.26
N ASN A 649 -19.56 -21.65 11.54
CA ASN A 649 -20.11 -22.53 12.56
C ASN A 649 -21.52 -23.06 12.19
N CYS A 650 -22.33 -22.23 11.54
CA CYS A 650 -23.66 -22.63 11.06
C CYS A 650 -23.55 -23.69 9.95
N ILE A 651 -22.67 -23.48 8.96
CA ILE A 651 -22.45 -24.45 7.87
C ILE A 651 -21.92 -25.78 8.40
N ASP A 652 -20.97 -25.74 9.35
CA ASP A 652 -20.43 -26.97 9.96
C ASP A 652 -21.51 -27.79 10.67
N LYS A 653 -22.43 -27.14 11.40
CA LYS A 653 -23.59 -27.80 11.99
C LYS A 653 -24.50 -28.47 10.95
N TYR A 654 -24.76 -27.78 9.82
CA TYR A 654 -25.57 -28.36 8.72
C TYR A 654 -24.88 -29.58 8.10
N ASN A 655 -23.58 -29.51 7.85
CA ASN A 655 -22.82 -30.62 7.27
C ASN A 655 -22.77 -31.85 8.20
N GLN A 656 -22.71 -31.64 9.53
CA GLN A 656 -22.77 -32.71 10.52
C GLN A 656 -24.16 -33.36 10.59
N ASN A 657 -25.24 -32.58 10.53
CA ASN A 657 -26.60 -33.07 10.57
C ASN A 657 -27.08 -33.74 9.28
N GLY A 658 -26.47 -33.38 8.12
CA GLY A 658 -26.76 -34.00 6.81
C GLY A 658 -25.99 -35.29 6.53
N ALA A 659 -25.04 -35.67 7.40
CA ALA A 659 -24.25 -36.91 7.29
C ALA A 659 -24.92 -38.11 8.02
N HIS A 660 -26.09 -37.92 8.58
CA HIS A 660 -26.98 -38.95 9.14
C HIS A 660 -28.18 -39.13 8.22
#